data_358e95934d9838d240fd68ae4554d9ca
#
_entry.id   358e95934d9838d240fd68ae4554d9ca
#
_cell.length_a   1.000
_cell.length_b   1.000
_cell.length_c   1.000
_cell.angle_alpha   90.00
_cell.angle_beta   90.00
_cell.angle_gamma   90.00
#
_symmetry.space_group_name_H-M   'P 1'
#
loop_
_entity.id
_entity.type
_entity.pdbx_description
1 polymer ?
#
loop_
_entity_poly.entity_id
_entity_poly.type
_entity_poly.pdbx_seq_one_letter_code
_entity_poly.pdbx_strand_id
1 'polypeptide(L)'
;MKLPLACFLALTVSAFAQTQPAAADPDANAPASSPAQNRTQKQFPPKGVEIPEKDRAELTAGAAEIGKEIAALKSAKLKPELSALLPDVEVFHKAVDWALRYDEFHDVKQVATARTLLAEGKARAAALRDGKAPWTTQTGPVVRGYRSKIDGSVQPFGVVVPKTWTGPADKTPRPTWIWNHGRGDTLSELSFIAGRMKSAGEFTTDANIVIHPYGRYCNATKFAGEVDVFEALDTAARAYPVDRSRLVNAGFSMGGASAWHLGVHHSGLWAVTHTGAGFAETAEYAGVFAPGKTPPPWWEVILYRWYDATVAVANFANHPVLAYHGSEDKQTQATVVMQRYAEKEGVKIEEFIGPGVGHKYEPETKKKIAEEIDELLRNSVQARSQSKSLSIAARSSKEDPRNSERSRIAANLLIKSLPDSAFLLFAKAARLVTYSHVHYSTPWRIAIWRFEREWERAEVSYLLKDDGTLEVKTQNALIFTLAYLEAATPKIAQVRINDADAPFEIGTSAVTYHRTKRGWTTNRDELESEDSKPSQRKSMFTCGPIEHAFMSSFIFVKPTGAPLNPKLGEWTQRELAHATKQWRGIFRGDAQIKSDTEISDADIMGTKDSSGIHGNNLILWGDPSSNAVLKEIADKLPVKWTKDGLEFGGKKYDAATHVPILIFPNPLNPRRYVVLNSGFTFSRACASGTNSLQTPKLPDWAIVDTTVPPDDKFPGKIVDAGFFDEQWRFTTERPK
;
A
#
# COMPACT_ATOMS: atom_id res chain seq x y z
N MET A 1 10.55 69.37 22.60
CA MET A 1 9.90 69.10 23.90
C MET A 1 9.46 67.67 23.96
N LYS A 2 10.16 66.89 24.77
CA LYS A 2 9.87 65.51 25.29
C LYS A 2 9.50 64.41 24.33
N LEU A 3 10.53 63.58 23.95
CA LEU A 3 10.42 62.14 23.67
C LEU A 3 10.20 61.35 24.98
N PRO A 4 9.62 60.15 24.92
CA PRO A 4 10.08 59.03 25.76
C PRO A 4 10.55 57.80 24.97
N LEU A 5 11.67 57.38 25.32
CA LEU A 5 12.33 56.10 25.60
C LEU A 5 11.63 54.82 25.14
N ALA A 6 12.26 54.14 24.21
CA ALA A 6 11.95 52.77 23.84
C ALA A 6 12.68 51.79 24.80
N CYS A 7 11.94 50.94 25.51
CA CYS A 7 12.47 49.76 26.22
C CYS A 7 12.60 48.58 25.28
N PHE A 8 13.82 48.09 25.09
CA PHE A 8 14.08 46.76 24.51
C PHE A 8 13.79 45.69 25.58
N LEU A 9 12.84 44.84 25.33
CA LEU A 9 12.64 43.61 26.12
C LEU A 9 13.21 42.43 25.31
N ALA A 10 14.32 41.88 25.81
CA ALA A 10 14.87 40.62 25.33
C ALA A 10 14.00 39.47 25.84
N LEU A 11 13.31 38.79 24.94
CA LEU A 11 12.58 37.54 25.25
C LEU A 11 13.55 36.37 25.09
N THR A 12 13.99 35.83 26.20
CA THR A 12 14.61 34.51 26.31
C THR A 12 13.55 33.46 26.08
N VAL A 13 13.64 32.69 25.00
CA VAL A 13 12.79 31.54 24.72
C VAL A 13 13.27 30.37 25.58
N SER A 14 12.61 30.14 26.71
CA SER A 14 12.73 28.91 27.46
C SER A 14 11.88 27.83 26.79
N ALA A 15 12.52 26.76 26.31
CA ALA A 15 11.83 25.58 25.82
C ALA A 15 11.13 24.86 26.99
N PHE A 16 9.85 25.11 27.15
CA PHE A 16 8.98 24.25 27.95
C PHE A 16 8.50 23.10 27.07
N ALA A 17 8.92 21.89 27.43
CA ALA A 17 8.28 20.68 26.99
C ALA A 17 6.85 20.67 27.58
N GLN A 18 5.87 21.06 26.80
CA GLN A 18 4.45 20.88 27.16
C GLN A 18 4.09 19.41 27.03
N THR A 19 3.98 18.74 28.18
CA THR A 19 3.15 17.55 28.33
C THR A 19 1.71 17.97 28.05
N GLN A 20 1.14 17.51 26.92
CA GLN A 20 -0.27 17.73 26.62
C GLN A 20 -1.13 16.99 27.67
N PRO A 21 -2.15 17.62 28.23
CA PRO A 21 -3.14 16.89 29.00
C PRO A 21 -3.93 15.96 28.07
N ALA A 22 -4.11 14.71 28.50
CA ALA A 22 -4.93 13.73 27.81
C ALA A 22 -6.33 14.32 27.56
N ALA A 23 -6.79 14.29 26.31
CA ALA A 23 -8.16 14.65 25.98
C ALA A 23 -9.10 13.67 26.70
N ALA A 24 -10.17 14.21 27.30
CA ALA A 24 -11.19 13.41 27.98
C ALA A 24 -11.82 12.43 26.96
N ASP A 25 -11.89 11.15 27.36
CA ASP A 25 -12.49 10.06 26.61
C ASP A 25 -13.99 10.34 26.38
N PRO A 26 -14.47 10.47 25.12
CA PRO A 26 -15.90 10.62 24.85
C PRO A 26 -16.72 9.37 25.20
N ASP A 27 -16.09 8.23 25.51
CA ASP A 27 -16.75 6.98 25.92
C ASP A 27 -16.81 6.81 27.46
N ALA A 28 -16.56 7.84 28.27
CA ALA A 28 -16.63 7.78 29.72
C ALA A 28 -18.01 7.36 30.29
N ASN A 29 -19.03 7.21 29.45
CA ASN A 29 -20.37 6.71 29.81
C ASN A 29 -20.71 5.33 29.22
N ALA A 30 -19.75 4.60 28.70
CA ALA A 30 -19.99 3.19 28.38
C ALA A 30 -20.04 2.37 29.67
N PRO A 31 -21.03 1.46 29.86
CA PRO A 31 -21.09 0.63 31.05
C PRO A 31 -19.81 -0.16 31.21
N ALA A 32 -19.24 -0.14 32.43
CA ALA A 32 -18.01 -0.83 32.76
C ALA A 32 -18.01 -2.24 32.22
N SER A 33 -17.08 -2.53 31.31
CA SER A 33 -16.90 -3.87 30.77
C SER A 33 -16.53 -4.81 31.91
N SER A 34 -17.29 -5.90 32.03
CA SER A 34 -17.06 -7.02 32.96
C SER A 34 -15.61 -7.48 32.94
N PRO A 35 -15.10 -8.07 34.05
CA PRO A 35 -13.71 -8.47 34.21
C PRO A 35 -13.29 -9.42 33.07
N ALA A 36 -12.01 -9.36 32.70
CA ALA A 36 -11.39 -10.07 31.61
C ALA A 36 -11.83 -11.55 31.55
N GLN A 37 -12.92 -11.82 30.85
CA GLN A 37 -13.23 -13.15 30.38
C GLN A 37 -12.19 -13.46 29.29
N ASN A 38 -11.63 -14.67 29.31
CA ASN A 38 -10.83 -15.27 28.25
C ASN A 38 -11.45 -14.92 26.88
N ARG A 39 -10.99 -13.84 26.24
CA ARG A 39 -11.36 -13.54 24.87
C ARG A 39 -10.68 -14.59 24.01
N THR A 40 -11.41 -15.64 23.70
CA THR A 40 -11.01 -16.58 22.62
C THR A 40 -10.63 -15.73 21.41
N GLN A 41 -9.39 -15.87 20.95
CA GLN A 41 -8.89 -15.16 19.75
C GLN A 41 -9.91 -15.33 18.62
N LYS A 42 -10.43 -14.23 18.09
CA LYS A 42 -11.32 -14.29 16.93
C LYS A 42 -10.51 -14.80 15.75
N GLN A 43 -10.93 -15.92 15.22
CA GLN A 43 -10.38 -16.45 13.96
C GLN A 43 -10.83 -15.55 12.80
N PHE A 44 -9.93 -15.18 11.89
CA PHE A 44 -10.25 -14.47 10.64
C PHE A 44 -9.79 -15.32 9.43
N PRO A 45 -10.68 -15.60 8.48
CA PRO A 45 -12.15 -15.47 8.57
C PRO A 45 -12.73 -16.25 9.76
N PRO A 46 -13.90 -15.86 10.29
CA PRO A 46 -14.55 -16.61 11.35
C PRO A 46 -14.91 -18.03 10.86
N LYS A 47 -15.04 -18.98 11.76
CA LYS A 47 -15.48 -20.33 11.43
C LYS A 47 -16.85 -20.25 10.75
N GLY A 48 -17.02 -20.96 9.64
CA GLY A 48 -18.29 -21.07 8.93
C GLY A 48 -19.29 -21.98 9.63
N VAL A 49 -20.47 -22.07 9.04
CA VAL A 49 -21.54 -23.00 9.44
C VAL A 49 -21.44 -24.29 8.62
N GLU A 50 -21.91 -25.38 9.19
CA GLU A 50 -22.04 -26.63 8.46
C GLU A 50 -23.17 -26.51 7.41
N ILE A 51 -22.87 -26.99 6.20
CA ILE A 51 -23.88 -27.11 5.12
C ILE A 51 -24.27 -28.58 4.94
N PRO A 52 -25.50 -28.86 4.46
CA PRO A 52 -25.94 -30.23 4.24
C PRO A 52 -24.96 -31.03 3.37
N GLU A 53 -24.67 -32.27 3.74
CA GLU A 53 -23.68 -33.11 3.04
C GLU A 53 -24.01 -33.29 1.55
N LYS A 54 -25.29 -33.41 1.21
CA LYS A 54 -25.76 -33.46 -0.19
C LYS A 54 -25.32 -32.20 -0.96
N ASP A 55 -25.48 -31.01 -0.36
CA ASP A 55 -25.10 -29.74 -0.98
C ASP A 55 -23.58 -29.63 -1.09
N ARG A 56 -22.86 -30.06 -0.04
CA ARG A 56 -21.37 -30.08 -0.05
C ARG A 56 -20.86 -30.97 -1.19
N ALA A 57 -21.41 -32.16 -1.35
CA ALA A 57 -21.01 -33.09 -2.42
C ALA A 57 -21.31 -32.52 -3.81
N GLU A 58 -22.49 -31.92 -4.01
CA GLU A 58 -22.86 -31.25 -5.26
C GLU A 58 -21.92 -30.10 -5.61
N LEU A 59 -21.67 -29.20 -4.64
CA LEU A 59 -20.78 -28.04 -4.85
C LEU A 59 -19.32 -28.45 -5.09
N THR A 60 -18.86 -29.52 -4.41
CA THR A 60 -17.54 -30.11 -4.62
C THR A 60 -17.38 -30.65 -6.05
N ALA A 61 -18.37 -31.37 -6.52
CA ALA A 61 -18.40 -31.89 -7.90
C ALA A 61 -18.41 -30.72 -8.91
N GLY A 62 -19.23 -29.70 -8.67
CA GLY A 62 -19.30 -28.52 -9.53
C GLY A 62 -17.98 -27.69 -9.57
N ALA A 63 -17.34 -27.53 -8.44
CA ALA A 63 -16.01 -26.86 -8.37
C ALA A 63 -14.94 -27.69 -9.11
N ALA A 64 -14.92 -29.01 -8.90
CA ALA A 64 -13.99 -29.89 -9.61
C ALA A 64 -14.20 -29.88 -11.13
N GLU A 65 -15.43 -29.77 -11.62
CA GLU A 65 -15.74 -29.64 -13.04
C GLU A 65 -15.16 -28.35 -13.63
N ILE A 66 -15.39 -27.18 -12.97
CA ILE A 66 -14.78 -25.90 -13.42
C ILE A 66 -13.26 -25.99 -13.34
N GLY A 67 -12.69 -26.61 -12.31
CA GLY A 67 -11.26 -26.83 -12.20
C GLY A 67 -10.67 -27.58 -13.39
N LYS A 68 -11.37 -28.62 -13.88
CA LYS A 68 -10.96 -29.34 -15.12
C LYS A 68 -11.05 -28.46 -16.35
N GLU A 69 -12.12 -27.67 -16.50
CA GLU A 69 -12.26 -26.72 -17.62
C GLU A 69 -11.14 -25.66 -17.59
N ILE A 70 -10.81 -25.10 -16.43
CA ILE A 70 -9.68 -24.16 -16.26
C ILE A 70 -8.36 -24.81 -16.68
N ALA A 71 -8.10 -26.05 -16.27
CA ALA A 71 -6.90 -26.78 -16.65
C ALA A 71 -6.84 -27.03 -18.18
N ALA A 72 -7.95 -27.38 -18.77
CA ALA A 72 -8.07 -27.54 -20.24
C ALA A 72 -7.81 -26.21 -20.97
N LEU A 73 -8.38 -25.10 -20.49
CA LEU A 73 -8.16 -23.76 -21.07
C LEU A 73 -6.70 -23.31 -20.94
N LYS A 74 -6.02 -23.61 -19.82
CA LYS A 74 -4.58 -23.36 -19.64
C LYS A 74 -3.71 -24.14 -20.63
N SER A 75 -4.10 -25.36 -20.94
CA SER A 75 -3.39 -26.22 -21.89
C SER A 75 -3.73 -25.89 -23.35
N ALA A 76 -4.86 -25.25 -23.59
CA ALA A 76 -5.28 -24.85 -24.94
C ALA A 76 -4.43 -23.68 -25.46
N LYS A 77 -4.18 -23.66 -26.76
CA LYS A 77 -3.53 -22.53 -27.44
C LYS A 77 -4.53 -21.39 -27.68
N LEU A 78 -5.06 -20.83 -26.58
CA LEU A 78 -5.91 -19.65 -26.67
C LEU A 78 -5.15 -18.46 -27.24
N LYS A 79 -5.85 -17.58 -27.94
CA LYS A 79 -5.30 -16.28 -28.31
C LYS A 79 -4.89 -15.49 -27.03
N PRO A 80 -3.80 -14.73 -27.06
CA PRO A 80 -3.31 -13.99 -25.88
C PRO A 80 -4.39 -13.17 -25.18
N GLU A 81 -5.30 -12.53 -25.95
CA GLU A 81 -6.38 -11.71 -25.43
C GLU A 81 -7.40 -12.52 -24.61
N LEU A 82 -7.69 -13.75 -25.04
CA LEU A 82 -8.59 -14.66 -24.32
C LEU A 82 -7.89 -15.32 -23.14
N SER A 83 -6.61 -15.69 -23.29
CA SER A 83 -5.80 -16.22 -22.20
C SER A 83 -5.68 -15.23 -21.03
N ALA A 84 -5.59 -13.93 -21.31
CA ALA A 84 -5.57 -12.87 -20.31
C ALA A 84 -6.88 -12.75 -19.52
N LEU A 85 -7.99 -13.33 -20.01
CA LEU A 85 -9.31 -13.33 -19.35
C LEU A 85 -9.54 -14.58 -18.49
N LEU A 86 -8.60 -15.50 -18.44
CA LEU A 86 -8.74 -16.70 -17.62
C LEU A 86 -9.00 -16.42 -16.14
N PRO A 87 -8.38 -15.39 -15.51
CA PRO A 87 -8.73 -15.00 -14.14
C PRO A 87 -10.20 -14.66 -13.93
N ASP A 88 -10.93 -14.20 -14.95
CA ASP A 88 -12.37 -13.92 -14.89
C ASP A 88 -13.23 -15.18 -14.70
N VAL A 89 -12.68 -16.36 -14.99
CA VAL A 89 -13.26 -17.67 -14.70
C VAL A 89 -12.76 -18.20 -13.35
N GLU A 90 -11.45 -18.10 -13.13
CA GLU A 90 -10.77 -18.65 -11.95
C GLU A 90 -11.30 -18.07 -10.62
N VAL A 91 -11.76 -16.79 -10.59
CA VAL A 91 -12.31 -16.18 -9.37
C VAL A 91 -13.59 -16.86 -8.90
N PHE A 92 -14.42 -17.37 -9.81
CA PHE A 92 -15.65 -18.12 -9.47
C PHE A 92 -15.33 -19.50 -8.91
N HIS A 93 -14.36 -20.17 -9.50
CA HIS A 93 -13.85 -21.44 -8.99
C HIS A 93 -13.28 -21.27 -7.59
N LYS A 94 -12.33 -20.33 -7.41
CA LYS A 94 -11.69 -20.04 -6.11
C LYS A 94 -12.72 -19.75 -5.03
N ALA A 95 -13.73 -18.93 -5.32
CA ALA A 95 -14.74 -18.53 -4.35
C ALA A 95 -15.46 -19.72 -3.73
N VAL A 96 -15.83 -20.71 -4.54
CA VAL A 96 -16.56 -21.90 -4.07
C VAL A 96 -15.61 -22.97 -3.52
N ASP A 97 -14.49 -23.23 -4.19
CA ASP A 97 -13.48 -24.19 -3.73
C ASP A 97 -12.93 -23.80 -2.35
N TRP A 98 -12.64 -22.50 -2.12
CA TRP A 98 -12.15 -22.04 -0.82
C TRP A 98 -13.21 -22.08 0.27
N ALA A 99 -14.46 -21.74 -0.04
CA ALA A 99 -15.56 -21.87 0.90
C ALA A 99 -15.77 -23.32 1.36
N LEU A 100 -15.60 -24.31 0.44
CA LEU A 100 -15.66 -25.73 0.74
C LEU A 100 -14.43 -26.23 1.52
N ARG A 101 -13.23 -25.87 1.04
CA ARG A 101 -11.94 -26.36 1.56
C ARG A 101 -11.64 -25.87 2.96
N TYR A 102 -12.09 -24.67 3.28
CA TYR A 102 -11.76 -23.99 4.53
C TYR A 102 -12.98 -23.76 5.45
N ASP A 103 -14.13 -24.36 5.11
CA ASP A 103 -15.40 -24.24 5.85
C ASP A 103 -15.79 -22.76 6.06
N GLU A 104 -15.79 -21.99 4.97
CA GLU A 104 -16.08 -20.55 4.97
C GLU A 104 -17.46 -20.21 4.40
N PHE A 105 -18.45 -21.09 4.59
CA PHE A 105 -19.87 -20.76 4.47
C PHE A 105 -20.34 -20.13 5.78
N HIS A 106 -20.74 -18.87 5.76
CA HIS A 106 -21.14 -18.15 6.97
C HIS A 106 -22.67 -18.08 7.15
N ASP A 107 -23.43 -18.56 6.19
CA ASP A 107 -24.89 -18.73 6.20
C ASP A 107 -25.24 -19.88 5.24
N VAL A 108 -26.18 -20.74 5.64
CA VAL A 108 -26.67 -21.86 4.78
C VAL A 108 -27.22 -21.33 3.45
N LYS A 109 -27.80 -20.13 3.41
CA LYS A 109 -28.25 -19.47 2.16
C LYS A 109 -27.14 -19.27 1.14
N GLN A 110 -25.87 -19.24 1.57
CA GLN A 110 -24.74 -19.14 0.65
C GLN A 110 -24.54 -20.36 -0.24
N VAL A 111 -25.17 -21.50 0.08
CA VAL A 111 -25.24 -22.68 -0.82
C VAL A 111 -25.89 -22.31 -2.16
N ALA A 112 -27.00 -21.60 -2.14
CA ALA A 112 -27.64 -21.11 -3.37
C ALA A 112 -26.75 -20.08 -4.11
N THR A 113 -26.06 -19.26 -3.36
CA THR A 113 -25.05 -18.33 -3.91
C THR A 113 -23.92 -19.09 -4.61
N ALA A 114 -23.34 -20.11 -3.98
CA ALA A 114 -22.29 -20.93 -4.55
C ALA A 114 -22.74 -21.61 -5.87
N ARG A 115 -23.95 -22.13 -5.95
CA ARG A 115 -24.53 -22.66 -7.20
C ARG A 115 -24.54 -21.60 -8.31
N THR A 116 -24.96 -20.36 -7.97
CA THR A 116 -24.98 -19.26 -8.94
C THR A 116 -23.57 -18.94 -9.44
N LEU A 117 -22.58 -18.90 -8.54
CA LEU A 117 -21.20 -18.64 -8.92
C LEU A 117 -20.60 -19.75 -9.79
N LEU A 118 -20.89 -21.02 -9.46
CA LEU A 118 -20.47 -22.17 -10.30
C LEU A 118 -21.09 -22.09 -11.69
N ALA A 119 -22.38 -21.75 -11.79
CA ALA A 119 -23.08 -21.64 -13.09
C ALA A 119 -22.43 -20.53 -13.95
N GLU A 120 -22.13 -19.35 -13.36
CA GLU A 120 -21.43 -18.26 -14.06
C GLU A 120 -20.02 -18.65 -14.48
N GLY A 121 -19.24 -19.28 -13.58
CA GLY A 121 -17.91 -19.78 -13.89
C GLY A 121 -17.89 -20.77 -15.05
N LYS A 122 -18.83 -21.72 -15.10
CA LYS A 122 -19.00 -22.66 -16.21
C LYS A 122 -19.37 -21.96 -17.52
N ALA A 123 -20.30 -21.00 -17.47
CA ALA A 123 -20.70 -20.23 -18.64
C ALA A 123 -19.52 -19.44 -19.23
N ARG A 124 -18.71 -18.81 -18.39
CA ARG A 124 -17.52 -18.08 -18.83
C ARG A 124 -16.43 -19.03 -19.40
N ALA A 125 -16.21 -20.19 -18.76
CA ALA A 125 -15.28 -21.19 -19.27
C ALA A 125 -15.69 -21.69 -20.66
N ALA A 126 -16.96 -22.01 -20.85
CA ALA A 126 -17.51 -22.41 -22.15
C ALA A 126 -17.34 -21.29 -23.20
N ALA A 127 -17.65 -20.05 -22.84
CA ALA A 127 -17.47 -18.92 -23.75
C ALA A 127 -16.01 -18.74 -24.18
N LEU A 128 -15.03 -18.83 -23.24
CA LEU A 128 -13.60 -18.76 -23.61
C LEU A 128 -13.18 -19.89 -24.54
N ARG A 129 -13.65 -21.11 -24.32
CA ARG A 129 -13.40 -22.25 -25.21
C ARG A 129 -13.92 -21.99 -26.63
N ASP A 130 -15.09 -21.32 -26.73
CA ASP A 130 -15.70 -20.94 -28.01
C ASP A 130 -15.08 -19.64 -28.60
N GLY A 131 -14.02 -19.10 -28.03
CA GLY A 131 -13.35 -17.88 -28.49
C GLY A 131 -14.12 -16.59 -28.20
N LYS A 132 -15.01 -16.60 -27.21
CA LYS A 132 -15.91 -15.48 -26.86
C LYS A 132 -15.69 -15.03 -25.41
N ALA A 133 -16.03 -13.76 -25.10
CA ALA A 133 -15.97 -13.21 -23.75
C ALA A 133 -17.05 -12.12 -23.57
N PRO A 134 -18.36 -12.48 -23.54
CA PRO A 134 -19.46 -11.50 -23.57
C PRO A 134 -19.46 -10.54 -22.37
N TRP A 135 -18.95 -10.94 -21.21
CA TRP A 135 -18.88 -10.05 -20.03
C TRP A 135 -17.94 -8.85 -20.22
N THR A 136 -17.04 -8.90 -21.23
CA THR A 136 -16.10 -7.79 -21.50
C THR A 136 -16.75 -6.60 -22.22
N THR A 137 -17.99 -6.79 -22.69
CA THR A 137 -18.78 -5.77 -23.38
C THR A 137 -20.04 -5.37 -22.64
N GLN A 138 -20.26 -5.94 -21.44
CA GLN A 138 -21.42 -5.64 -20.62
C GLN A 138 -21.32 -4.25 -19.97
N THR A 139 -22.45 -3.58 -19.77
CA THR A 139 -22.64 -2.41 -18.94
C THR A 139 -23.29 -2.78 -17.61
N GLY A 140 -23.23 -1.89 -16.62
CA GLY A 140 -23.67 -2.16 -15.26
C GLY A 140 -22.63 -2.94 -14.46
N PRO A 141 -23.03 -3.67 -13.40
CA PRO A 141 -22.11 -4.44 -12.55
C PRO A 141 -21.52 -5.64 -13.28
N VAL A 142 -20.19 -5.74 -13.29
CA VAL A 142 -19.44 -6.87 -13.87
C VAL A 142 -18.36 -7.30 -12.89
N VAL A 143 -18.27 -8.60 -12.60
CA VAL A 143 -17.15 -9.17 -11.85
C VAL A 143 -16.01 -9.51 -12.78
N ARG A 144 -14.81 -9.11 -12.42
CA ARG A 144 -13.57 -9.38 -13.13
C ARG A 144 -12.56 -10.03 -12.18
N GLY A 145 -11.53 -10.61 -12.76
CA GLY A 145 -10.41 -11.20 -12.02
C GLY A 145 -9.07 -10.79 -12.59
N TYR A 146 -8.04 -10.87 -11.76
CA TYR A 146 -6.65 -10.74 -12.19
C TYR A 146 -5.76 -11.67 -11.37
N ARG A 147 -4.55 -11.90 -11.86
CA ARG A 147 -3.53 -12.67 -11.15
C ARG A 147 -2.56 -11.70 -10.49
N SER A 148 -2.49 -11.75 -9.16
CA SER A 148 -1.61 -10.88 -8.40
C SER A 148 -0.14 -11.20 -8.64
N LYS A 149 0.68 -10.18 -8.69
CA LYS A 149 2.14 -10.28 -8.82
C LYS A 149 2.83 -10.65 -7.51
N ILE A 150 2.14 -10.53 -6.36
CA ILE A 150 2.72 -10.82 -5.05
C ILE A 150 2.92 -12.32 -4.86
N ASP A 151 1.88 -13.12 -5.10
CA ASP A 151 1.82 -14.55 -4.76
C ASP A 151 1.24 -15.42 -5.88
N GLY A 152 0.94 -14.82 -7.05
CA GLY A 152 0.31 -15.51 -8.17
C GLY A 152 -1.15 -15.89 -7.95
N SER A 153 -1.76 -15.52 -6.81
CA SER A 153 -3.15 -15.82 -6.53
C SER A 153 -4.11 -15.06 -7.44
N VAL A 154 -5.26 -15.65 -7.71
CA VAL A 154 -6.33 -14.97 -8.44
C VAL A 154 -7.16 -14.16 -7.47
N GLN A 155 -7.37 -12.87 -7.78
CA GLN A 155 -8.13 -11.95 -6.95
C GLN A 155 -9.30 -11.34 -7.73
N PRO A 156 -10.50 -11.25 -7.12
CA PRO A 156 -11.66 -10.66 -7.75
C PRO A 156 -11.72 -9.14 -7.55
N PHE A 157 -12.36 -8.45 -8.49
CA PHE A 157 -12.83 -7.08 -8.30
C PHE A 157 -14.16 -6.88 -9.03
N GLY A 158 -14.96 -5.92 -8.57
CA GLY A 158 -16.14 -5.46 -9.27
C GLY A 158 -15.82 -4.26 -10.14
N VAL A 159 -16.47 -4.15 -11.28
CA VAL A 159 -16.49 -2.91 -12.06
C VAL A 159 -17.92 -2.56 -12.43
N VAL A 160 -18.32 -1.31 -12.24
CA VAL A 160 -19.58 -0.79 -12.76
C VAL A 160 -19.27 -0.01 -14.01
N VAL A 161 -19.70 -0.54 -15.13
CA VAL A 161 -19.50 0.03 -16.46
C VAL A 161 -20.69 0.91 -16.82
N PRO A 162 -20.49 2.20 -17.12
CA PRO A 162 -21.61 3.14 -17.39
C PRO A 162 -22.38 2.72 -18.63
N LYS A 163 -23.71 2.92 -18.61
CA LYS A 163 -24.61 2.57 -19.72
C LYS A 163 -24.30 3.33 -21.02
N THR A 164 -23.65 4.47 -20.92
CA THR A 164 -23.21 5.28 -22.07
C THR A 164 -21.96 4.75 -22.76
N TRP A 165 -21.30 3.71 -22.21
CA TRP A 165 -20.20 3.07 -22.89
C TRP A 165 -20.70 2.11 -23.96
N THR A 166 -20.23 2.26 -25.19
CA THR A 166 -20.73 1.51 -26.36
C THR A 166 -19.88 0.29 -26.71
N GLY A 167 -18.91 -0.07 -25.86
CA GLY A 167 -18.06 -1.24 -26.03
C GLY A 167 -16.57 -0.91 -26.24
N PRO A 168 -15.72 -1.92 -26.49
CA PRO A 168 -14.26 -1.76 -26.51
C PRO A 168 -13.72 -0.77 -27.56
N ALA A 169 -14.52 -0.44 -28.58
CA ALA A 169 -14.16 0.58 -29.57
C ALA A 169 -14.31 2.03 -29.02
N ASP A 170 -15.15 2.23 -28.01
CA ASP A 170 -15.32 3.52 -27.33
C ASP A 170 -14.12 3.75 -26.39
N LYS A 171 -13.19 4.59 -26.82
CA LYS A 171 -11.99 4.99 -26.08
C LYS A 171 -12.15 6.33 -25.37
N THR A 172 -13.35 6.89 -25.30
CA THR A 172 -13.63 8.15 -24.61
C THR A 172 -13.25 8.05 -23.14
N PRO A 173 -12.23 8.78 -22.65
CA PRO A 173 -11.75 8.67 -21.27
C PRO A 173 -12.85 9.05 -20.26
N ARG A 174 -13.07 8.20 -19.25
CA ARG A 174 -14.14 8.36 -18.27
C ARG A 174 -13.58 8.57 -16.88
N PRO A 175 -14.14 9.50 -16.09
CA PRO A 175 -13.82 9.59 -14.66
C PRO A 175 -14.01 8.23 -14.01
N THR A 176 -13.12 7.88 -13.10
CA THR A 176 -13.13 6.55 -12.51
C THR A 176 -12.99 6.60 -11.00
N TRP A 177 -13.93 5.98 -10.32
CA TRP A 177 -13.94 5.87 -8.88
C TRP A 177 -13.30 4.57 -8.43
N ILE A 178 -12.50 4.63 -7.38
CA ILE A 178 -12.08 3.48 -6.59
C ILE A 178 -12.91 3.51 -5.32
N TRP A 179 -13.82 2.54 -5.17
CA TRP A 179 -14.67 2.43 -4.01
C TRP A 179 -14.17 1.33 -3.06
N ASN A 180 -13.57 1.75 -1.95
CA ASN A 180 -13.09 0.86 -0.90
C ASN A 180 -14.26 0.44 0.00
N HIS A 181 -14.44 -0.88 0.19
CA HIS A 181 -15.58 -1.41 0.95
C HIS A 181 -15.39 -1.29 2.47
N GLY A 182 -16.51 -1.27 3.19
CA GLY A 182 -16.55 -1.29 4.65
C GLY A 182 -16.13 -2.66 5.24
N ARG A 183 -15.99 -2.72 6.58
CA ARG A 183 -15.65 -3.95 7.28
C ARG A 183 -16.73 -5.01 7.12
N GLY A 184 -16.34 -6.22 6.79
CA GLY A 184 -17.20 -7.38 6.71
C GLY A 184 -16.41 -8.63 7.09
N ASP A 185 -16.55 -9.09 8.35
CA ASP A 185 -15.79 -10.27 8.85
C ASP A 185 -16.15 -11.55 8.09
N THR A 186 -17.31 -11.58 7.43
CA THR A 186 -17.80 -12.71 6.60
C THR A 186 -17.78 -12.40 5.10
N LEU A 187 -17.11 -11.32 4.68
CA LEU A 187 -16.99 -10.91 3.28
C LEU A 187 -15.90 -11.72 2.56
N SER A 188 -16.09 -13.06 2.53
CA SER A 188 -15.24 -13.93 1.70
C SER A 188 -15.44 -13.66 0.21
N GLU A 189 -14.61 -14.26 -0.66
CA GLU A 189 -14.74 -14.16 -2.12
C GLU A 189 -16.15 -14.50 -2.60
N LEU A 190 -16.77 -15.52 -1.98
CA LEU A 190 -18.14 -15.96 -2.29
C LEU A 190 -19.16 -14.82 -2.10
N SER A 191 -19.13 -14.17 -0.93
CA SER A 191 -20.03 -13.06 -0.61
C SER A 191 -19.70 -11.80 -1.42
N PHE A 192 -18.42 -11.48 -1.59
CA PHE A 192 -17.98 -10.32 -2.35
C PHE A 192 -18.39 -10.41 -3.82
N ILE A 193 -18.09 -11.52 -4.50
CA ILE A 193 -18.42 -11.72 -5.91
C ILE A 193 -19.95 -11.68 -6.10
N ALA A 194 -20.71 -12.38 -5.26
CA ALA A 194 -22.16 -12.35 -5.35
C ALA A 194 -22.75 -10.95 -5.16
N GLY A 195 -22.19 -10.17 -4.24
CA GLY A 195 -22.56 -8.76 -4.06
C GLY A 195 -22.26 -7.92 -5.30
N ARG A 196 -21.09 -8.08 -5.90
CA ARG A 196 -20.68 -7.31 -7.09
C ARG A 196 -21.41 -7.73 -8.37
N MET A 197 -21.92 -8.94 -8.46
CA MET A 197 -22.79 -9.35 -9.58
C MET A 197 -24.15 -8.64 -9.55
N LYS A 198 -24.64 -8.21 -8.39
CA LYS A 198 -26.01 -7.70 -8.18
C LYS A 198 -26.09 -6.21 -7.95
N SER A 199 -25.07 -5.61 -7.34
CA SER A 199 -25.13 -4.23 -6.86
C SER A 199 -24.06 -3.35 -7.51
N ALA A 200 -24.48 -2.20 -8.01
CA ALA A 200 -23.59 -1.17 -8.50
C ALA A 200 -22.85 -0.41 -7.37
N GLY A 201 -23.31 -0.50 -6.11
CA GLY A 201 -22.68 0.17 -4.97
C GLY A 201 -23.29 1.52 -4.64
N GLU A 202 -22.55 2.32 -3.85
CA GLU A 202 -23.05 3.54 -3.24
C GLU A 202 -23.10 4.74 -4.19
N PHE A 203 -22.07 4.94 -5.00
CA PHE A 203 -21.96 6.07 -5.91
C PHE A 203 -21.82 5.56 -7.34
N THR A 204 -22.85 5.77 -8.15
CA THR A 204 -22.86 5.38 -9.55
C THR A 204 -23.52 6.48 -10.38
N THR A 205 -22.95 6.76 -11.53
CA THR A 205 -23.51 7.67 -12.53
C THR A 205 -23.49 6.99 -13.90
N ASP A 206 -24.27 7.50 -14.85
CA ASP A 206 -24.26 6.99 -16.23
C ASP A 206 -22.99 7.35 -17.02
N ALA A 207 -22.06 8.13 -16.42
CA ALA A 207 -20.85 8.61 -17.07
C ALA A 207 -19.56 7.98 -16.52
N ASN A 208 -19.54 7.61 -15.25
CA ASN A 208 -18.32 7.22 -14.53
C ASN A 208 -18.15 5.70 -14.47
N ILE A 209 -16.91 5.24 -14.48
CA ILE A 209 -16.57 3.86 -14.13
C ILE A 209 -16.39 3.79 -12.60
N VAL A 210 -16.89 2.73 -11.95
CA VAL A 210 -16.62 2.49 -10.53
C VAL A 210 -15.93 1.14 -10.38
N ILE A 211 -14.73 1.14 -9.81
CA ILE A 211 -13.97 -0.06 -9.51
C ILE A 211 -14.15 -0.36 -8.01
N HIS A 212 -14.50 -1.58 -7.69
CA HIS A 212 -14.61 -2.12 -6.34
C HIS A 212 -13.52 -3.15 -6.13
N PRO A 213 -12.33 -2.78 -5.62
CA PRO A 213 -11.30 -3.75 -5.26
C PRO A 213 -11.82 -4.67 -4.13
N TYR A 214 -11.39 -5.92 -4.11
CA TYR A 214 -11.61 -6.79 -2.97
C TYR A 214 -10.70 -6.41 -1.79
N GLY A 215 -9.56 -5.74 -2.09
CA GLY A 215 -8.58 -5.34 -1.09
C GLY A 215 -8.03 -6.51 -0.29
N ARG A 216 -8.15 -7.72 -0.82
CA ARG A 216 -7.79 -8.98 -0.16
C ARG A 216 -8.46 -9.16 1.20
N TYR A 217 -9.78 -8.88 1.29
CA TYR A 217 -10.59 -9.11 2.48
C TYR A 217 -10.59 -7.93 3.48
N CYS A 218 -10.57 -8.22 4.78
CA CYS A 218 -10.87 -7.30 5.86
C CYS A 218 -9.59 -6.74 6.51
N ASN A 219 -8.82 -5.92 5.77
CA ASN A 219 -7.52 -5.40 6.20
C ASN A 219 -7.36 -3.88 6.06
N ALA A 220 -8.46 -3.14 5.87
CA ALA A 220 -8.46 -1.69 5.62
C ALA A 220 -7.56 -1.29 4.43
N THR A 221 -7.46 -2.15 3.44
CA THR A 221 -6.67 -1.93 2.22
C THR A 221 -5.18 -1.63 2.53
N LYS A 222 -4.63 -2.30 3.54
CA LYS A 222 -3.22 -2.17 3.94
C LYS A 222 -2.37 -3.29 3.34
N PHE A 223 -1.09 -3.04 3.12
CA PHE A 223 -0.08 -3.99 2.63
C PHE A 223 -0.49 -4.63 1.30
N ALA A 224 -0.61 -5.97 1.24
CA ALA A 224 -1.07 -6.64 0.02
C ALA A 224 -2.48 -6.19 -0.42
N GLY A 225 -3.31 -5.67 0.49
CA GLY A 225 -4.59 -5.04 0.16
C GLY A 225 -4.44 -3.72 -0.58
N GLU A 226 -3.42 -2.92 -0.25
CA GLU A 226 -3.08 -1.69 -0.99
C GLU A 226 -2.61 -2.03 -2.41
N VAL A 227 -1.72 -3.02 -2.55
CA VAL A 227 -1.28 -3.50 -3.87
C VAL A 227 -2.46 -4.00 -4.70
N ASP A 228 -3.41 -4.68 -4.08
CA ASP A 228 -4.64 -5.19 -4.72
C ASP A 228 -5.48 -4.07 -5.37
N VAL A 229 -5.59 -2.91 -4.72
CA VAL A 229 -6.29 -1.74 -5.29
C VAL A 229 -5.65 -1.32 -6.60
N PHE A 230 -4.33 -1.22 -6.64
CA PHE A 230 -3.62 -0.77 -7.85
C PHE A 230 -3.59 -1.85 -8.93
N GLU A 231 -3.49 -3.13 -8.57
CA GLU A 231 -3.59 -4.23 -9.54
C GLU A 231 -4.99 -4.30 -10.17
N ALA A 232 -6.06 -4.07 -9.39
CA ALA A 232 -7.43 -3.96 -9.90
C ALA A 232 -7.60 -2.75 -10.82
N LEU A 233 -7.09 -1.57 -10.42
CA LEU A 233 -7.10 -0.35 -11.24
C LEU A 233 -6.37 -0.56 -12.57
N ASP A 234 -5.18 -1.14 -12.54
CA ASP A 234 -4.38 -1.40 -13.74
C ASP A 234 -5.07 -2.41 -14.66
N THR A 235 -5.72 -3.42 -14.09
CA THR A 235 -6.47 -4.41 -14.87
C THR A 235 -7.70 -3.78 -15.52
N ALA A 236 -8.45 -2.97 -14.78
CA ALA A 236 -9.58 -2.23 -15.33
C ALA A 236 -9.16 -1.25 -16.42
N ALA A 237 -8.05 -0.52 -16.25
CA ALA A 237 -7.54 0.45 -17.22
C ALA A 237 -7.07 -0.20 -18.55
N ARG A 238 -6.71 -1.47 -18.53
CA ARG A 238 -6.43 -2.22 -19.79
C ARG A 238 -7.71 -2.59 -20.54
N ALA A 239 -8.82 -2.76 -19.82
CA ALA A 239 -10.09 -3.24 -20.38
C ALA A 239 -11.08 -2.12 -20.73
N TYR A 240 -11.06 -1.03 -19.97
CA TYR A 240 -12.03 0.04 -20.03
C TYR A 240 -11.33 1.40 -20.20
N PRO A 241 -12.01 2.44 -20.73
CA PRO A 241 -11.43 3.76 -20.95
C PRO A 241 -11.32 4.59 -19.65
N VAL A 242 -10.54 4.09 -18.70
CA VAL A 242 -10.24 4.75 -17.42
C VAL A 242 -9.48 6.04 -17.67
N ASP A 243 -9.97 7.15 -17.17
CA ASP A 243 -9.23 8.42 -17.15
C ASP A 243 -8.38 8.50 -15.88
N ARG A 244 -7.11 8.14 -15.98
CA ARG A 244 -6.17 8.18 -14.83
C ARG A 244 -5.95 9.59 -14.28
N SER A 245 -6.35 10.61 -14.98
CA SER A 245 -6.25 11.99 -14.53
C SER A 245 -7.48 12.46 -13.76
N ARG A 246 -8.55 11.67 -13.76
CA ARG A 246 -9.81 11.92 -13.03
C ARG A 246 -10.19 10.71 -12.17
N LEU A 247 -9.23 10.27 -11.34
CA LEU A 247 -9.46 9.20 -10.36
C LEU A 247 -10.05 9.79 -9.08
N VAL A 248 -11.11 9.18 -8.58
CA VAL A 248 -11.70 9.46 -7.27
C VAL A 248 -11.38 8.31 -6.33
N ASN A 249 -10.70 8.60 -5.22
CA ASN A 249 -10.50 7.67 -4.14
C ASN A 249 -11.63 7.83 -3.13
N ALA A 250 -12.41 6.78 -2.89
CA ALA A 250 -13.57 6.86 -2.00
C ALA A 250 -13.78 5.59 -1.19
N GLY A 251 -14.49 5.72 -0.05
CA GLY A 251 -14.89 4.60 0.77
C GLY A 251 -15.62 5.02 2.03
N PHE A 252 -16.27 4.06 2.69
CA PHE A 252 -17.05 4.29 3.92
C PHE A 252 -16.63 3.30 5.01
N SER A 253 -16.64 3.74 6.28
CA SER A 253 -16.25 2.92 7.43
C SER A 253 -14.80 2.44 7.31
N MET A 254 -14.51 1.14 7.34
CA MET A 254 -13.18 0.61 7.03
C MET A 254 -12.66 1.12 5.66
N GLY A 255 -13.55 1.26 4.66
CA GLY A 255 -13.22 1.86 3.38
C GLY A 255 -12.92 3.36 3.48
N GLY A 256 -13.54 4.08 4.43
CA GLY A 256 -13.19 5.46 4.77
C GLY A 256 -11.76 5.56 5.31
N ALA A 257 -11.36 4.62 6.18
CA ALA A 257 -9.96 4.52 6.63
C ALA A 257 -9.01 4.24 5.45
N SER A 258 -9.41 3.37 4.52
CA SER A 258 -8.66 3.13 3.29
C SER A 258 -8.53 4.40 2.45
N ALA A 259 -9.62 5.17 2.30
CA ALA A 259 -9.61 6.41 1.55
C ALA A 259 -8.71 7.47 2.21
N TRP A 260 -8.67 7.55 3.54
CA TRP A 260 -7.76 8.44 4.26
C TRP A 260 -6.30 8.14 3.94
N HIS A 261 -5.83 6.89 4.17
CA HIS A 261 -4.41 6.59 3.96
C HIS A 261 -3.99 6.57 2.48
N LEU A 262 -4.83 6.01 1.58
CA LEU A 262 -4.56 6.06 0.14
C LEU A 262 -4.54 7.51 -0.38
N GLY A 263 -5.42 8.38 0.17
CA GLY A 263 -5.49 9.79 -0.18
C GLY A 263 -4.20 10.54 0.11
N VAL A 264 -3.65 10.40 1.32
CA VAL A 264 -2.43 11.11 1.72
C VAL A 264 -1.17 10.49 1.11
N HIS A 265 -1.05 9.16 1.10
CA HIS A 265 0.19 8.48 0.67
C HIS A 265 0.33 8.39 -0.85
N HIS A 266 -0.78 8.47 -1.59
CA HIS A 266 -0.80 8.47 -3.06
C HIS A 266 -1.44 9.74 -3.63
N SER A 267 -1.28 10.87 -2.96
CA SER A 267 -2.00 12.12 -3.21
C SER A 267 -1.89 12.65 -4.65
N GLY A 268 -0.85 12.30 -5.37
CA GLY A 268 -0.70 12.68 -6.78
C GLY A 268 -1.56 11.89 -7.76
N LEU A 269 -2.15 10.74 -7.34
CA LEU A 269 -3.01 9.92 -8.21
C LEU A 269 -4.44 10.45 -8.28
N TRP A 270 -4.92 11.10 -7.23
CA TRP A 270 -6.31 11.40 -7.04
C TRP A 270 -6.68 12.80 -7.54
N ALA A 271 -7.76 12.90 -8.29
CA ALA A 271 -8.40 14.17 -8.58
C ALA A 271 -9.23 14.65 -7.39
N VAL A 272 -9.82 13.70 -6.64
CA VAL A 272 -10.60 13.95 -5.43
C VAL A 272 -10.44 12.75 -4.49
N THR A 273 -10.38 13.00 -3.18
CA THR A 273 -10.55 11.97 -2.15
C THR A 273 -11.85 12.22 -1.38
N HIS A 274 -12.70 11.19 -1.27
CA HIS A 274 -13.91 11.20 -0.46
C HIS A 274 -13.84 10.15 0.64
N THR A 275 -13.90 10.57 1.89
CA THR A 275 -13.81 9.69 3.05
C THR A 275 -15.12 9.70 3.83
N GLY A 276 -15.71 8.51 4.03
CA GLY A 276 -16.93 8.36 4.83
C GLY A 276 -16.63 7.65 6.15
N ALA A 277 -16.71 8.38 7.28
CA ALA A 277 -16.46 7.85 8.62
C ALA A 277 -15.10 7.09 8.72
N GLY A 278 -14.97 6.07 9.57
CA GLY A 278 -13.77 5.23 9.68
C GLY A 278 -12.78 5.71 10.73
N PHE A 279 -11.50 5.43 10.51
CA PHE A 279 -10.38 5.88 11.34
C PHE A 279 -9.25 6.42 10.46
N ALA A 280 -8.42 7.31 11.00
CA ALA A 280 -7.35 7.97 10.24
C ALA A 280 -5.95 7.69 10.81
N GLU A 281 -5.87 7.20 12.04
CA GLU A 281 -4.61 6.90 12.73
C GLU A 281 -4.81 5.77 13.75
N THR A 282 -3.71 5.26 14.30
CA THR A 282 -3.72 4.07 15.15
C THR A 282 -3.82 4.40 16.62
N ALA A 283 -3.04 5.38 17.10
CA ALA A 283 -2.76 5.54 18.51
C ALA A 283 -3.98 6.02 19.31
N GLU A 284 -4.61 7.10 18.85
CA GLU A 284 -5.77 7.72 19.49
C GLU A 284 -7.02 6.86 19.27
N TYR A 285 -7.25 6.41 18.03
CA TYR A 285 -8.41 5.58 17.68
C TYR A 285 -8.47 4.27 18.47
N ALA A 286 -7.34 3.56 18.62
CA ALA A 286 -7.29 2.32 19.39
C ALA A 286 -7.01 2.54 20.88
N GLY A 287 -6.80 3.79 21.31
CA GLY A 287 -6.49 4.13 22.69
C GLY A 287 -5.27 3.37 23.23
N VAL A 288 -4.19 3.25 22.42
CA VAL A 288 -3.04 2.41 22.81
C VAL A 288 -2.27 2.95 24.01
N PHE A 289 -2.41 4.24 24.30
CA PHE A 289 -1.81 4.91 25.45
C PHE A 289 -2.83 5.20 26.57
N ALA A 290 -4.03 4.62 26.50
CA ALA A 290 -5.06 4.83 27.52
C ALA A 290 -4.60 4.28 28.89
N PRO A 291 -5.04 4.89 30.02
CA PRO A 291 -4.72 4.43 31.35
C PRO A 291 -5.00 2.93 31.54
N GLY A 292 -4.05 2.22 32.15
CA GLY A 292 -4.16 0.79 32.40
C GLY A 292 -3.77 -0.13 31.24
N LYS A 293 -3.41 0.42 30.06
CA LYS A 293 -2.84 -0.36 28.95
C LYS A 293 -1.31 -0.35 29.01
N THR A 294 -0.69 -1.47 28.62
CA THR A 294 0.76 -1.52 28.38
C THR A 294 1.07 -0.78 27.10
N PRO A 295 1.88 0.30 27.13
CA PRO A 295 2.26 1.02 25.92
C PRO A 295 2.95 0.12 24.91
N PRO A 296 2.75 0.34 23.60
CA PRO A 296 3.50 -0.37 22.58
C PRO A 296 5.00 -0.03 22.67
N PRO A 297 5.89 -0.92 22.25
CA PRO A 297 7.31 -0.62 22.19
C PRO A 297 7.58 0.53 21.21
N TRP A 298 8.67 1.27 21.42
CA TRP A 298 9.00 2.49 20.67
C TRP A 298 9.03 2.29 19.14
N TRP A 299 9.52 1.14 18.68
CA TRP A 299 9.58 0.85 17.25
C TRP A 299 8.20 0.65 16.61
N GLU A 300 7.23 0.11 17.35
CA GLU A 300 5.86 -0.03 16.85
C GLU A 300 5.19 1.32 16.68
N VAL A 301 5.43 2.27 17.59
CA VAL A 301 4.94 3.65 17.46
C VAL A 301 5.50 4.33 16.22
N ILE A 302 6.77 4.11 15.91
CA ILE A 302 7.39 4.59 14.65
C ILE A 302 6.69 3.98 13.44
N LEU A 303 6.38 2.69 13.48
CA LEU A 303 5.79 1.94 12.38
C LEU A 303 4.32 2.32 12.09
N TYR A 304 3.61 2.96 13.02
CA TYR A 304 2.28 3.54 12.75
C TYR A 304 2.32 4.55 11.61
N ARG A 305 3.45 5.26 11.43
CA ARG A 305 3.68 6.24 10.35
C ARG A 305 3.50 5.66 8.95
N TRP A 306 3.51 4.33 8.81
CA TRP A 306 3.27 3.72 7.50
C TRP A 306 1.87 3.96 6.97
N TYR A 307 0.85 3.88 7.84
CA TYR A 307 -0.55 3.98 7.42
C TYR A 307 -1.36 5.06 8.14
N ASP A 308 -0.82 5.69 9.18
CA ASP A 308 -1.52 6.80 9.82
C ASP A 308 -1.58 7.99 8.85
N ALA A 309 -2.80 8.37 8.47
CA ALA A 309 -3.00 9.46 7.51
C ALA A 309 -2.59 10.83 8.07
N THR A 310 -2.63 10.99 9.39
CA THR A 310 -2.28 12.23 10.09
C THR A 310 -0.85 12.68 9.84
N VAL A 311 0.10 11.73 9.65
CA VAL A 311 1.53 12.07 9.47
C VAL A 311 1.81 12.73 8.11
N ALA A 312 0.98 12.44 7.11
CA ALA A 312 1.14 12.94 5.73
C ALA A 312 -0.05 13.79 5.27
N VAL A 313 -0.86 14.34 6.20
CA VAL A 313 -2.04 15.16 5.89
C VAL A 313 -1.71 16.37 5.00
N ALA A 314 -0.49 16.92 5.11
CA ALA A 314 0.02 17.98 4.24
C ALA A 314 -0.08 17.66 2.74
N ASN A 315 -0.06 16.38 2.37
CA ASN A 315 -0.19 15.93 0.98
C ASN A 315 -1.58 16.21 0.38
N PHE A 316 -2.59 16.48 1.19
CA PHE A 316 -3.89 16.97 0.72
C PHE A 316 -3.86 18.38 0.14
N ALA A 317 -2.74 19.09 0.22
CA ALA A 317 -2.52 20.28 -0.60
C ALA A 317 -2.54 20.00 -2.12
N ASN A 318 -2.40 18.74 -2.53
CA ASN A 318 -2.31 18.35 -3.95
C ASN A 318 -3.66 18.10 -4.63
N HIS A 319 -4.75 17.86 -3.86
CA HIS A 319 -6.09 17.61 -4.40
C HIS A 319 -7.18 17.84 -3.34
N PRO A 320 -8.45 18.13 -3.73
CA PRO A 320 -9.57 18.29 -2.83
C PRO A 320 -9.91 17.04 -2.03
N VAL A 321 -10.33 17.26 -0.76
CA VAL A 321 -10.75 16.18 0.17
C VAL A 321 -12.12 16.53 0.76
N LEU A 322 -13.07 15.60 0.62
CA LEU A 322 -14.42 15.68 1.15
C LEU A 322 -14.60 14.59 2.21
N ALA A 323 -14.76 15.00 3.46
CA ALA A 323 -15.00 14.09 4.58
C ALA A 323 -16.49 14.05 4.92
N TYR A 324 -17.03 12.87 5.20
CA TYR A 324 -18.42 12.69 5.59
C TYR A 324 -18.55 11.85 6.86
N HIS A 325 -19.52 12.22 7.69
CA HIS A 325 -20.04 11.38 8.77
C HIS A 325 -21.50 11.73 9.08
N GLY A 326 -22.23 10.82 9.72
CA GLY A 326 -23.53 11.14 10.30
C GLY A 326 -23.38 11.96 11.59
N SER A 327 -24.35 12.83 11.88
CA SER A 327 -24.32 13.66 13.10
C SER A 327 -24.39 12.83 14.39
N GLU A 328 -24.88 11.58 14.31
CA GLU A 328 -24.99 10.64 15.43
C GLU A 328 -23.99 9.46 15.29
N ASP A 329 -23.02 9.58 14.38
CA ASP A 329 -22.03 8.53 14.13
C ASP A 329 -20.91 8.61 15.19
N LYS A 330 -20.69 7.51 15.91
CA LYS A 330 -19.57 7.41 16.87
C LYS A 330 -18.18 7.45 16.21
N GLN A 331 -18.10 7.29 14.88
CA GLN A 331 -16.84 7.33 14.14
C GLN A 331 -16.56 8.71 13.50
N THR A 332 -17.07 9.79 14.09
CA THR A 332 -16.71 11.19 13.71
C THR A 332 -15.24 11.49 13.98
N GLN A 333 -14.61 10.75 14.91
CA GLN A 333 -13.24 10.97 15.41
C GLN A 333 -12.23 11.10 14.25
N ALA A 334 -12.36 10.31 13.18
CA ALA A 334 -11.44 10.38 12.06
C ALA A 334 -11.38 11.77 11.41
N THR A 335 -12.55 12.37 11.13
CA THR A 335 -12.64 13.72 10.56
C THR A 335 -12.09 14.77 11.52
N VAL A 336 -12.48 14.73 12.80
CA VAL A 336 -11.99 15.66 13.83
C VAL A 336 -10.47 15.63 13.98
N VAL A 337 -9.90 14.43 14.03
CA VAL A 337 -8.44 14.26 14.13
C VAL A 337 -7.76 14.78 12.86
N MET A 338 -8.26 14.42 11.69
CA MET A 338 -7.65 14.86 10.43
C MET A 338 -7.74 16.38 10.24
N GLN A 339 -8.85 17.02 10.60
CA GLN A 339 -8.98 18.49 10.59
C GLN A 339 -7.96 19.16 11.52
N ARG A 340 -7.79 18.64 12.75
CA ARG A 340 -6.81 19.16 13.71
C ARG A 340 -5.37 19.13 13.17
N TYR A 341 -5.00 18.09 12.41
CA TYR A 341 -3.69 18.01 11.77
C TYR A 341 -3.61 18.84 10.48
N ALA A 342 -4.70 18.89 9.70
CA ALA A 342 -4.78 19.69 8.47
C ALA A 342 -4.64 21.18 8.74
N GLU A 343 -5.25 21.68 9.80
CA GLU A 343 -5.13 23.08 10.24
C GLU A 343 -3.67 23.46 10.50
N LYS A 344 -2.91 22.60 11.19
CA LYS A 344 -1.47 22.82 11.46
C LYS A 344 -0.63 22.89 10.17
N GLU A 345 -1.07 22.19 9.14
CA GLU A 345 -0.37 22.11 7.85
C GLU A 345 -0.92 23.11 6.81
N GLY A 346 -1.91 23.93 7.18
CA GLY A 346 -2.55 24.90 6.29
C GLY A 346 -3.34 24.25 5.15
N VAL A 347 -3.90 23.04 5.37
CA VAL A 347 -4.67 22.28 4.39
C VAL A 347 -6.15 22.30 4.75
N LYS A 348 -7.02 22.43 3.75
CA LYS A 348 -8.48 22.40 3.92
C LYS A 348 -8.99 20.97 3.67
N ILE A 349 -9.83 20.49 4.60
CA ILE A 349 -10.68 19.31 4.44
C ILE A 349 -12.12 19.81 4.49
N GLU A 350 -12.89 19.53 3.45
CA GLU A 350 -14.30 19.93 3.41
C GLU A 350 -15.15 18.86 4.11
N GLU A 351 -15.98 19.31 5.05
CA GLU A 351 -16.78 18.42 5.88
C GLU A 351 -18.25 18.44 5.48
N PHE A 352 -18.82 17.26 5.37
CA PHE A 352 -20.24 17.03 5.13
C PHE A 352 -20.83 16.21 6.29
N ILE A 353 -21.84 16.74 6.94
CA ILE A 353 -22.51 16.09 8.08
C ILE A 353 -23.92 15.69 7.68
N GLY A 354 -24.21 14.38 7.77
CA GLY A 354 -25.56 13.83 7.53
C GLY A 354 -26.44 14.02 8.77
N PRO A 355 -27.48 14.88 8.73
CA PRO A 355 -28.30 15.18 9.89
C PRO A 355 -29.14 13.96 10.31
N GLY A 356 -29.22 13.68 11.63
CA GLY A 356 -30.10 12.68 12.24
C GLY A 356 -29.77 11.24 11.87
N VAL A 357 -28.54 10.95 11.39
CA VAL A 357 -28.15 9.58 11.07
C VAL A 357 -26.86 9.20 11.79
N GLY A 358 -26.77 7.90 12.14
CA GLY A 358 -25.56 7.29 12.66
C GLY A 358 -24.63 6.84 11.53
N HIS A 359 -24.10 5.61 11.64
CA HIS A 359 -23.09 5.05 10.72
C HIS A 359 -23.66 4.64 9.36
N LYS A 360 -24.13 5.60 8.58
CA LYS A 360 -24.64 5.45 7.21
C LYS A 360 -24.71 6.80 6.51
N TYR A 361 -24.80 6.80 5.16
CA TYR A 361 -25.07 8.02 4.42
C TYR A 361 -26.53 8.52 4.63
N GLU A 362 -26.65 9.83 4.83
CA GLU A 362 -27.92 10.53 4.71
C GLU A 362 -28.14 10.86 3.21
N PRO A 363 -29.34 10.59 2.64
CA PRO A 363 -29.54 10.63 1.19
C PRO A 363 -29.27 11.98 0.53
N GLU A 364 -29.74 13.10 1.12
CA GLU A 364 -29.55 14.43 0.54
C GLU A 364 -28.09 14.90 0.65
N THR A 365 -27.43 14.61 1.76
CA THR A 365 -26.01 14.91 1.93
C THR A 365 -25.16 14.09 0.97
N LYS A 366 -25.49 12.80 0.78
CA LYS A 366 -24.82 11.93 -0.21
C LYS A 366 -24.95 12.50 -1.63
N LYS A 367 -26.14 13.02 -2.00
CA LYS A 367 -26.37 13.64 -3.29
C LYS A 367 -25.50 14.89 -3.46
N LYS A 368 -25.44 15.77 -2.45
CA LYS A 368 -24.57 16.96 -2.47
C LYS A 368 -23.10 16.61 -2.67
N ILE A 369 -22.60 15.56 -1.98
CA ILE A 369 -21.22 15.07 -2.15
C ILE A 369 -20.98 14.61 -3.59
N ALA A 370 -21.93 13.87 -4.19
CA ALA A 370 -21.80 13.41 -5.56
C ALA A 370 -21.77 14.58 -6.56
N GLU A 371 -22.62 15.59 -6.37
CA GLU A 371 -22.68 16.81 -7.18
C GLU A 371 -21.37 17.62 -7.08
N GLU A 372 -20.83 17.79 -5.86
CA GLU A 372 -19.56 18.47 -5.61
C GLU A 372 -18.38 17.75 -6.30
N ILE A 373 -18.31 16.42 -6.16
CA ILE A 373 -17.26 15.63 -6.82
C ILE A 373 -17.36 15.76 -8.34
N ASP A 374 -18.57 15.70 -8.91
CA ASP A 374 -18.78 15.88 -10.35
C ASP A 374 -18.39 17.28 -10.82
N GLU A 375 -18.61 18.32 -10.01
CA GLU A 375 -18.15 19.68 -10.31
C GLU A 375 -16.63 19.78 -10.29
N LEU A 376 -15.97 19.26 -9.26
CA LEU A 376 -14.52 19.23 -9.15
C LEU A 376 -13.88 18.50 -10.35
N LEU A 377 -14.48 17.39 -10.79
CA LEU A 377 -14.01 16.65 -11.96
C LEU A 377 -14.20 17.43 -13.27
N ARG A 378 -15.31 18.18 -13.43
CA ARG A 378 -15.53 19.06 -14.60
C ARG A 378 -14.52 20.21 -14.64
N ASN A 379 -14.29 20.86 -13.50
CA ASN A 379 -13.34 21.97 -13.39
C ASN A 379 -11.91 21.53 -13.72
N SER A 380 -11.53 20.32 -13.34
CA SER A 380 -10.25 19.72 -13.72
C SER A 380 -10.07 19.54 -15.24
N VAL A 381 -11.13 19.29 -15.98
CA VAL A 381 -11.13 19.19 -17.46
C VAL A 381 -11.01 20.56 -18.12
N GLN A 382 -11.70 21.58 -17.61
CA GLN A 382 -11.62 22.94 -18.18
C GLN A 382 -10.23 23.53 -18.07
N ALA A 383 -9.59 23.37 -16.90
CA ALA A 383 -8.19 23.78 -16.71
C ALA A 383 -7.22 23.10 -17.68
N ARG A 384 -7.51 21.85 -18.08
CA ARG A 384 -6.73 21.09 -19.07
C ARG A 384 -6.96 21.54 -20.51
N SER A 385 -8.20 21.85 -20.89
CA SER A 385 -8.52 22.29 -22.26
C SER A 385 -7.84 23.61 -22.58
N GLN A 386 -7.77 24.52 -21.60
CA GLN A 386 -7.06 25.80 -21.73
C GLN A 386 -5.54 25.62 -21.90
N SER A 387 -4.93 24.58 -21.30
CA SER A 387 -3.51 24.30 -21.45
C SER A 387 -3.18 23.55 -22.76
N LYS A 388 -4.11 22.75 -23.31
CA LYS A 388 -3.92 22.07 -24.61
C LYS A 388 -3.78 23.04 -25.79
N SER A 389 -4.46 24.18 -25.75
CA SER A 389 -4.34 25.20 -26.81
C SER A 389 -2.93 25.83 -26.84
N LEU A 390 -2.18 25.76 -25.72
CA LEU A 390 -0.81 26.25 -25.61
C LEU A 390 0.27 25.22 -26.02
N SER A 391 -0.03 23.91 -25.96
CA SER A 391 0.94 22.83 -26.19
C SER A 391 1.13 22.40 -27.66
N ILE A 392 0.22 22.77 -28.56
CA ILE A 392 0.33 22.46 -30.01
C ILE A 392 1.44 23.28 -30.69
N ALA A 393 1.85 24.39 -30.08
CA ALA A 393 2.87 25.28 -30.65
C ALA A 393 4.34 24.84 -30.36
N ALA A 394 4.60 23.85 -29.52
CA ALA A 394 5.93 23.55 -28.98
C ALA A 394 6.60 22.23 -29.50
N ARG A 395 6.02 21.53 -30.49
CA ARG A 395 6.61 20.27 -30.99
C ARG A 395 7.64 20.43 -32.09
N SER A 396 8.83 20.92 -31.77
CA SER A 396 10.02 20.70 -32.61
C SER A 396 11.32 21.00 -31.86
N SER A 397 11.92 20.05 -31.19
CA SER A 397 13.36 20.01 -30.94
C SER A 397 13.86 18.61 -30.63
N LYS A 398 15.04 18.28 -31.14
CA LYS A 398 15.69 16.98 -31.15
C LYS A 398 16.32 16.63 -29.80
N GLU A 399 16.21 15.35 -29.40
CA GLU A 399 16.79 14.80 -28.17
C GLU A 399 18.32 14.64 -28.23
N ASP A 400 19.00 14.90 -27.09
CA ASP A 400 20.44 14.63 -26.85
C ASP A 400 20.64 13.20 -26.27
N PRO A 401 21.57 12.36 -26.84
CA PRO A 401 21.74 10.95 -26.48
C PRO A 401 22.45 10.66 -25.12
N ARG A 402 22.90 11.67 -24.38
CA ARG A 402 23.81 11.50 -23.23
C ARG A 402 23.19 11.36 -21.84
N ASN A 403 21.87 11.26 -21.73
CA ASN A 403 21.22 11.04 -20.44
C ASN A 403 21.28 9.56 -20.00
N SER A 404 21.96 9.30 -18.90
CA SER A 404 22.29 7.96 -18.42
C SER A 404 21.07 7.07 -18.16
N GLU A 405 21.22 5.77 -18.39
CA GLU A 405 20.20 4.71 -18.35
C GLU A 405 19.40 4.64 -17.04
N ARG A 406 19.96 5.05 -15.88
CA ARG A 406 19.28 5.05 -14.58
C ARG A 406 18.35 6.25 -14.37
N SER A 407 18.75 7.45 -14.80
CA SER A 407 17.85 8.61 -14.81
C SER A 407 16.74 8.41 -15.85
N ARG A 408 17.05 7.74 -16.97
CA ARG A 408 16.06 7.27 -17.93
C ARG A 408 15.12 6.21 -17.37
N ILE A 409 15.60 5.28 -16.55
CA ILE A 409 14.76 4.25 -15.91
C ILE A 409 13.84 4.90 -14.85
N ALA A 410 14.33 5.80 -14.02
CA ALA A 410 13.51 6.50 -13.04
C ALA A 410 12.52 7.47 -13.70
N ALA A 411 12.97 8.27 -14.66
CA ALA A 411 12.09 9.13 -15.45
C ALA A 411 11.15 8.30 -16.35
N ASN A 412 11.60 7.18 -16.92
CA ASN A 412 10.76 6.29 -17.71
C ASN A 412 9.78 5.44 -16.87
N LEU A 413 10.10 5.08 -15.64
CA LEU A 413 9.13 4.48 -14.70
C LEU A 413 8.08 5.52 -14.27
N LEU A 414 8.49 6.77 -14.02
CA LEU A 414 7.55 7.88 -13.81
C LEU A 414 6.76 8.22 -15.11
N ILE A 415 7.38 8.20 -16.29
CA ILE A 415 6.80 8.67 -17.54
C ILE A 415 6.10 7.55 -18.34
N LYS A 416 6.57 6.30 -18.31
CA LYS A 416 5.94 5.17 -19.03
C LYS A 416 4.61 4.68 -18.47
N SER A 417 4.31 5.04 -17.23
CA SER A 417 2.98 4.78 -16.64
C SER A 417 1.96 5.89 -16.99
N LEU A 418 2.37 6.94 -17.73
CA LEU A 418 1.52 8.06 -18.12
C LEU A 418 0.77 7.78 -19.42
N PRO A 419 -0.56 7.92 -19.45
CA PRO A 419 -1.26 8.19 -20.69
C PRO A 419 -0.94 9.61 -21.16
N ASP A 420 -0.84 9.81 -22.48
CA ASP A 420 -0.55 11.10 -23.15
C ASP A 420 -1.45 12.28 -22.70
N SER A 421 -2.55 12.00 -22.01
CA SER A 421 -3.51 12.98 -21.51
C SER A 421 -3.23 13.51 -20.09
N ALA A 422 -2.32 12.88 -19.32
CA ALA A 422 -2.03 13.27 -17.93
C ALA A 422 -1.08 14.47 -17.79
N PHE A 423 -0.55 14.96 -18.90
CA PHE A 423 0.45 16.04 -18.96
C PHE A 423 -0.04 17.45 -18.65
N LEU A 424 -1.25 17.66 -18.10
CA LEU A 424 -1.93 18.91 -18.35
C LEU A 424 -2.26 19.80 -17.17
N LEU A 425 -1.76 19.56 -15.97
CA LEU A 425 -1.90 20.52 -14.89
C LEU A 425 -0.57 20.79 -14.20
N PHE A 426 0.17 21.76 -14.71
CA PHE A 426 1.16 22.45 -13.89
C PHE A 426 0.40 23.13 -12.76
N ALA A 427 0.30 22.48 -11.61
CA ALA A 427 -0.05 23.18 -10.40
C ALA A 427 1.10 24.13 -10.06
N LYS A 428 0.83 25.41 -9.85
CA LYS A 428 1.83 26.39 -9.39
C LYS A 428 2.52 25.95 -8.10
N ALA A 429 1.97 24.97 -7.40
CA ALA A 429 2.50 24.42 -6.17
C ALA A 429 2.26 22.91 -6.08
N ALA A 430 3.16 22.18 -5.43
CA ALA A 430 2.95 20.83 -4.98
C ALA A 430 3.75 20.57 -3.70
N ARG A 431 3.30 19.55 -2.93
CA ARG A 431 3.92 19.18 -1.66
C ARG A 431 3.94 17.67 -1.51
N LEU A 432 5.08 17.12 -1.11
CA LEU A 432 5.24 15.73 -0.69
C LEU A 432 5.80 15.71 0.73
N VAL A 433 5.04 15.12 1.64
CA VAL A 433 5.50 14.75 2.98
C VAL A 433 5.43 13.24 3.10
N THR A 434 6.53 12.63 3.54
CA THR A 434 6.62 11.19 3.78
C THR A 434 7.60 10.89 4.91
N TYR A 435 7.60 9.66 5.40
CA TYR A 435 8.48 9.18 6.45
C TYR A 435 9.33 7.99 6.01
N SER A 436 9.03 7.42 4.85
CA SER A 436 9.71 6.22 4.35
C SER A 436 9.69 6.16 2.83
N HIS A 437 10.68 5.45 2.25
CA HIS A 437 10.69 5.11 0.83
C HIS A 437 9.50 4.24 0.38
N VAL A 438 8.73 3.68 1.29
CA VAL A 438 7.47 2.98 0.95
C VAL A 438 6.51 3.91 0.21
N HIS A 439 6.46 5.20 0.61
CA HIS A 439 5.63 6.24 -0.01
C HIS A 439 6.50 7.41 -0.50
N TYR A 440 7.45 7.13 -1.34
CA TYR A 440 8.53 8.04 -1.73
C TYR A 440 8.16 9.12 -2.76
N SER A 441 6.95 9.07 -3.32
CA SER A 441 6.58 9.98 -4.41
C SER A 441 5.11 10.39 -4.38
N THR A 442 4.86 11.63 -4.83
CA THR A 442 3.56 11.97 -5.42
C THR A 442 3.69 11.69 -6.92
N PRO A 443 2.93 10.75 -7.48
CA PRO A 443 2.97 10.51 -8.90
C PRO A 443 2.88 11.82 -9.69
N TRP A 444 3.74 11.96 -10.69
CA TRP A 444 3.80 13.07 -11.65
C TRP A 444 4.45 14.38 -11.21
N ARG A 445 4.82 14.58 -9.94
CA ARG A 445 5.31 15.89 -9.51
C ARG A 445 6.60 15.85 -8.72
N ILE A 446 6.65 15.07 -7.64
CA ILE A 446 7.77 15.02 -6.70
C ILE A 446 8.11 13.56 -6.40
N ALA A 447 9.39 13.22 -6.43
CA ALA A 447 9.89 11.96 -5.90
C ALA A 447 11.11 12.20 -5.02
N ILE A 448 11.17 11.59 -3.85
CA ILE A 448 12.33 11.60 -2.95
C ILE A 448 13.04 10.26 -3.09
N TRP A 449 14.26 10.27 -3.62
CA TRP A 449 15.03 9.06 -3.91
C TRP A 449 16.01 8.68 -2.81
N ARG A 450 16.35 9.64 -1.93
CA ARG A 450 17.25 9.42 -0.82
C ARG A 450 16.90 10.33 0.35
N PHE A 451 16.72 9.71 1.53
CA PHE A 451 16.53 10.41 2.80
C PHE A 451 17.86 10.60 3.52
N GLU A 452 17.94 11.61 4.41
CA GLU A 452 18.99 11.68 5.43
C GLU A 452 18.74 10.60 6.49
N ARG A 453 17.46 10.43 6.90
CA ARG A 453 17.01 9.45 7.89
C ARG A 453 15.63 8.89 7.56
N GLU A 454 15.56 7.57 7.43
CA GLU A 454 14.32 6.83 7.28
C GLU A 454 13.48 6.95 8.55
N TRP A 455 12.17 6.94 8.40
CA TRP A 455 11.19 7.11 9.49
C TRP A 455 11.18 8.48 10.17
N GLU A 456 11.95 9.44 9.72
CA GLU A 456 11.82 10.85 10.07
C GLU A 456 11.08 11.61 8.96
N ARG A 457 10.39 12.71 9.31
CA ARG A 457 9.65 13.52 8.34
C ARG A 457 10.59 14.01 7.24
N ALA A 458 10.29 13.62 6.01
CA ALA A 458 10.88 14.17 4.81
C ALA A 458 9.84 15.01 4.08
N GLU A 459 10.27 16.16 3.58
CA GLU A 459 9.40 17.07 2.83
C GLU A 459 10.13 17.64 1.63
N VAL A 460 9.43 17.69 0.50
CA VAL A 460 9.78 18.51 -0.66
C VAL A 460 8.51 19.23 -1.11
N SER A 461 8.58 20.54 -1.20
CA SER A 461 7.49 21.36 -1.71
C SER A 461 8.01 22.41 -2.67
N TYR A 462 7.20 22.86 -3.62
CA TYR A 462 7.54 23.95 -4.50
C TYR A 462 6.38 24.90 -4.73
N LEU A 463 6.73 26.15 -5.02
CA LEU A 463 5.82 27.22 -5.44
C LEU A 463 6.43 27.99 -6.61
N LEU A 464 5.75 28.03 -7.75
CA LEU A 464 6.11 28.90 -8.86
C LEU A 464 5.50 30.28 -8.65
N LYS A 465 6.36 31.27 -8.48
CA LYS A 465 5.99 32.68 -8.35
C LYS A 465 5.67 33.32 -9.71
N ASP A 466 5.00 34.47 -9.67
CA ASP A 466 4.62 35.19 -10.89
C ASP A 466 5.82 35.79 -11.65
N ASP A 467 6.95 36.00 -10.97
CA ASP A 467 8.21 36.43 -11.57
C ASP A 467 9.00 35.31 -12.29
N GLY A 468 8.47 34.06 -12.25
CA GLY A 468 9.11 32.88 -12.82
C GLY A 468 10.09 32.18 -11.87
N THR A 469 10.22 32.60 -10.61
CA THR A 469 11.03 31.90 -9.61
C THR A 469 10.31 30.66 -9.11
N LEU A 470 10.92 29.48 -9.24
CA LEU A 470 10.48 28.25 -8.60
C LEU A 470 11.14 28.14 -7.23
N GLU A 471 10.38 28.46 -6.19
CA GLU A 471 10.85 28.25 -4.81
C GLU A 471 10.59 26.82 -4.37
N VAL A 472 11.66 26.14 -3.96
CA VAL A 472 11.63 24.75 -3.47
C VAL A 472 12.07 24.74 -2.02
N LYS A 473 11.31 24.08 -1.16
CA LYS A 473 11.68 23.81 0.23
C LYS A 473 11.90 22.33 0.42
N THR A 474 12.95 21.97 1.14
CA THR A 474 13.29 20.58 1.41
C THR A 474 13.70 20.37 2.86
N GLN A 475 13.30 19.21 3.40
CA GLN A 475 13.72 18.71 4.70
C GLN A 475 13.96 17.21 4.58
N ASN A 476 15.03 16.67 5.18
CA ASN A 476 15.35 15.24 5.20
C ASN A 476 15.34 14.57 3.80
N ALA A 477 15.64 15.33 2.74
CA ALA A 477 15.72 14.85 1.37
C ALA A 477 17.11 15.18 0.79
N LEU A 478 17.87 14.15 0.45
CA LEU A 478 19.22 14.28 -0.14
C LEU A 478 19.18 14.23 -1.66
N ILE A 479 18.26 13.44 -2.22
CA ILE A 479 18.05 13.34 -3.66
C ILE A 479 16.55 13.37 -3.91
N PHE A 480 16.11 14.28 -4.77
CA PHE A 480 14.72 14.35 -5.18
C PHE A 480 14.58 14.78 -6.64
N THR A 481 13.48 14.39 -7.26
CA THR A 481 13.12 14.81 -8.62
C THR A 481 11.87 15.67 -8.56
N LEU A 482 11.93 16.79 -9.33
CA LEU A 482 10.75 17.57 -9.68
C LEU A 482 10.40 17.27 -11.15
N ALA A 483 9.18 16.87 -11.43
CA ALA A 483 8.68 16.72 -12.78
C ALA A 483 8.02 18.02 -13.23
N TYR A 484 8.50 18.57 -14.34
CA TYR A 484 7.93 19.75 -14.98
C TYR A 484 7.19 19.35 -16.24
N LEU A 485 6.19 20.13 -16.60
CA LEU A 485 5.61 20.04 -17.93
C LEU A 485 6.39 20.93 -18.88
N GLU A 486 6.69 20.43 -20.07
CA GLU A 486 7.33 21.22 -21.13
C GLU A 486 6.62 22.56 -21.39
N ALA A 487 5.28 22.58 -21.26
CA ALA A 487 4.49 23.81 -21.41
C ALA A 487 4.71 24.86 -20.29
N ALA A 488 5.30 24.46 -19.17
CA ALA A 488 5.57 25.38 -18.05
C ALA A 488 7.03 25.82 -17.97
N THR A 489 7.96 25.12 -18.62
CA THR A 489 9.39 25.44 -18.62
C THR A 489 9.70 26.83 -19.13
N PRO A 490 9.02 27.43 -20.14
CA PRO A 490 9.26 28.80 -20.54
C PRO A 490 8.95 29.83 -19.44
N LYS A 491 8.21 29.46 -18.41
CA LYS A 491 7.81 30.35 -17.30
C LYS A 491 8.75 30.29 -16.11
N ILE A 492 9.60 29.25 -16.02
CA ILE A 492 10.58 29.14 -14.95
C ILE A 492 11.84 29.89 -15.38
N ALA A 493 12.15 30.98 -14.69
CA ALA A 493 13.34 31.82 -14.95
C ALA A 493 14.48 31.44 -14.01
N GLN A 494 14.17 30.97 -12.79
CA GLN A 494 15.13 30.63 -11.75
C GLN A 494 14.59 29.55 -10.83
N VAL A 495 15.47 28.70 -10.30
CA VAL A 495 15.14 27.76 -9.22
C VAL A 495 15.92 28.11 -7.97
N ARG A 496 15.23 28.18 -6.83
CA ARG A 496 15.84 28.36 -5.52
C ARG A 496 15.43 27.24 -4.60
N ILE A 497 16.41 26.58 -3.98
CA ILE A 497 16.19 25.49 -3.02
C ILE A 497 16.68 25.93 -1.64
N ASN A 498 15.77 26.01 -0.67
CA ASN A 498 16.04 26.51 0.68
C ASN A 498 16.77 27.86 0.64
N ASP A 499 16.22 28.79 -0.13
CA ASP A 499 16.71 30.17 -0.34
C ASP A 499 18.07 30.30 -1.05
N ALA A 500 18.66 29.21 -1.52
CA ALA A 500 19.89 29.22 -2.33
C ALA A 500 19.55 28.96 -3.82
N ASP A 501 20.27 29.66 -4.71
CA ASP A 501 20.15 29.41 -6.15
C ASP A 501 20.59 27.98 -6.48
N ALA A 502 19.83 27.32 -7.37
CA ALA A 502 20.09 25.96 -7.79
C ALA A 502 20.18 25.87 -9.32
N PRO A 503 20.98 24.93 -9.86
CA PRO A 503 21.09 24.72 -11.31
C PRO A 503 19.72 24.43 -11.92
N PHE A 504 19.46 25.01 -13.09
CA PHE A 504 18.23 24.76 -13.85
C PHE A 504 18.52 24.76 -15.35
N GLU A 505 18.05 23.73 -16.06
CA GLU A 505 18.14 23.63 -17.51
C GLU A 505 16.73 23.76 -18.12
N ILE A 506 16.58 24.71 -19.05
CA ILE A 506 15.33 24.93 -19.79
C ILE A 506 15.13 23.78 -20.77
N GLY A 507 13.91 23.23 -20.85
CA GLY A 507 13.54 22.22 -21.83
C GLY A 507 13.58 20.78 -21.33
N THR A 508 13.83 20.55 -20.04
CA THR A 508 13.77 19.22 -19.45
C THR A 508 12.39 18.92 -18.83
N SER A 509 11.86 17.71 -19.03
CA SER A 509 10.56 17.30 -18.46
C SER A 509 10.63 16.94 -16.97
N ALA A 510 11.84 16.65 -16.46
CA ALA A 510 12.08 16.38 -15.04
C ALA A 510 13.54 16.68 -14.69
N VAL A 511 13.76 17.23 -13.51
CA VAL A 511 15.10 17.56 -12.99
C VAL A 511 15.30 16.86 -11.66
N THR A 512 16.42 16.16 -11.52
CA THR A 512 16.83 15.51 -10.27
C THR A 512 17.91 16.35 -9.59
N TYR A 513 17.63 16.74 -8.37
CA TYR A 513 18.55 17.50 -7.53
C TYR A 513 19.24 16.59 -6.54
N HIS A 514 20.54 16.80 -6.38
CA HIS A 514 21.40 16.07 -5.46
C HIS A 514 22.03 17.08 -4.48
N ARG A 515 21.97 16.77 -3.20
CA ARG A 515 22.62 17.58 -2.16
C ARG A 515 24.09 17.20 -2.04
N THR A 516 24.96 18.18 -2.15
CA THR A 516 26.41 18.06 -1.94
C THR A 516 26.85 18.96 -0.80
N LYS A 517 28.12 18.89 -0.40
CA LYS A 517 28.70 19.82 0.57
C LYS A 517 28.72 21.28 0.07
N ARG A 518 28.67 21.48 -1.26
CA ARG A 518 28.71 22.80 -1.91
C ARG A 518 27.33 23.38 -2.20
N GLY A 519 26.25 22.62 -1.91
CA GLY A 519 24.87 22.99 -2.24
C GLY A 519 24.18 21.96 -3.12
N TRP A 520 23.24 22.39 -3.93
CA TRP A 520 22.47 21.52 -4.82
C TRP A 520 23.09 21.46 -6.22
N THR A 521 23.17 20.28 -6.79
CA THR A 521 23.62 20.05 -8.17
C THR A 521 22.64 19.16 -8.93
N THR A 522 22.62 19.30 -10.26
CA THR A 522 21.95 18.38 -11.19
C THR A 522 22.97 17.46 -11.86
N ASN A 523 24.27 17.73 -11.68
CA ASN A 523 25.36 16.94 -12.24
C ASN A 523 25.67 15.73 -11.36
N ARG A 524 25.49 14.56 -11.94
CA ARG A 524 25.73 13.29 -11.26
C ARG A 524 27.21 12.97 -11.06
N ASP A 525 28.08 13.43 -11.95
CA ASP A 525 29.52 13.15 -11.88
C ASP A 525 30.16 13.77 -10.63
N GLU A 526 29.58 14.83 -10.10
CA GLU A 526 30.00 15.43 -8.83
C GLU A 526 29.75 14.54 -7.61
N LEU A 527 28.82 13.57 -7.73
CA LEU A 527 28.49 12.64 -6.64
C LEU A 527 29.41 11.42 -6.59
N GLU A 528 29.87 10.95 -7.73
CA GLU A 528 30.71 9.74 -7.83
C GLU A 528 32.07 9.95 -7.18
N SER A 529 32.54 11.21 -7.05
CA SER A 529 33.77 11.55 -6.35
C SER A 529 33.65 11.47 -4.80
N GLU A 530 32.46 11.66 -4.23
CA GLU A 530 32.24 11.64 -2.78
C GLU A 530 31.73 10.26 -2.25
N ASP A 531 31.06 9.45 -3.08
CA ASP A 531 30.45 8.18 -2.72
C ASP A 531 30.96 7.01 -3.61
N SER A 532 32.25 6.95 -3.88
CA SER A 532 32.90 6.04 -4.85
C SER A 532 32.82 4.54 -4.55
N LYS A 533 32.08 4.11 -3.52
CA LYS A 533 31.70 2.72 -3.32
C LYS A 533 30.18 2.59 -3.53
N PRO A 534 29.71 1.63 -4.35
CA PRO A 534 28.29 1.29 -4.41
C PRO A 534 27.91 0.65 -3.08
N SER A 535 27.80 1.48 -2.03
CA SER A 535 27.25 1.02 -0.76
C SER A 535 25.79 0.68 -0.97
N GLN A 536 25.39 -0.49 -0.54
CA GLN A 536 24.01 -0.90 -0.45
C GLN A 536 23.28 0.12 0.42
N ARG A 537 22.29 0.83 -0.16
CA ARG A 537 21.53 1.87 0.56
C ARG A 537 20.04 1.58 0.50
N LYS A 538 19.31 2.02 1.52
CA LYS A 538 17.85 2.04 1.49
C LYS A 538 17.35 2.82 0.28
N SER A 539 16.32 2.32 -0.36
CA SER A 539 15.74 2.85 -1.59
C SER A 539 14.29 2.39 -1.73
N MET A 540 13.57 2.90 -2.71
CA MET A 540 12.22 2.44 -3.05
C MET A 540 12.09 0.92 -3.27
N PHE A 541 13.18 0.21 -3.55
CA PHE A 541 13.17 -1.24 -3.74
C PHE A 541 13.45 -1.99 -2.44
N THR A 542 14.29 -1.40 -1.59
CA THR A 542 14.74 -2.01 -0.35
C THR A 542 14.90 -0.94 0.72
N CYS A 543 13.87 -0.73 1.56
CA CYS A 543 13.86 0.25 2.65
C CYS A 543 13.52 -0.36 4.03
N GLY A 544 12.99 -1.60 4.05
CA GLY A 544 12.39 -2.14 5.28
C GLY A 544 11.01 -1.51 5.57
N PRO A 545 10.36 -1.84 6.66
CA PRO A 545 10.64 -2.95 7.56
C PRO A 545 10.28 -4.32 6.97
N ILE A 546 10.21 -5.36 7.82
CA ILE A 546 9.96 -6.75 7.39
C ILE A 546 8.75 -6.87 6.46
N GLU A 547 7.65 -6.18 6.75
CA GLU A 547 6.42 -6.20 5.94
C GLU A 547 6.61 -5.76 4.49
N HIS A 548 7.60 -4.91 4.20
CA HIS A 548 7.85 -4.45 2.83
C HIS A 548 8.20 -5.60 1.88
N ALA A 549 8.79 -6.67 2.40
CA ALA A 549 9.08 -7.87 1.61
C ALA A 549 7.82 -8.58 1.08
N PHE A 550 6.67 -8.38 1.74
CA PHE A 550 5.39 -9.00 1.39
C PHE A 550 4.49 -8.12 0.50
N MET A 551 4.96 -6.94 0.11
CA MET A 551 4.25 -6.07 -0.84
C MET A 551 4.65 -6.32 -2.31
N SER A 552 5.56 -7.22 -2.55
CA SER A 552 5.97 -7.66 -3.90
C SER A 552 6.19 -9.19 -3.89
N SER A 553 6.53 -9.76 -5.05
CA SER A 553 6.68 -11.21 -5.18
C SER A 553 7.65 -11.80 -4.16
N PHE A 554 7.21 -12.85 -3.45
CA PHE A 554 8.02 -13.55 -2.45
C PHE A 554 7.82 -15.06 -2.48
N ILE A 555 8.82 -15.79 -1.94
CA ILE A 555 8.81 -17.25 -1.78
C ILE A 555 9.20 -17.58 -0.34
N PHE A 556 8.42 -18.41 0.35
CA PHE A 556 8.83 -19.06 1.59
C PHE A 556 9.79 -20.19 1.26
N VAL A 557 11.01 -20.09 1.74
CA VAL A 557 12.09 -21.07 1.51
C VAL A 557 12.21 -21.98 2.73
N LYS A 558 11.69 -23.20 2.57
CA LYS A 558 11.63 -24.20 3.63
C LYS A 558 13.01 -24.90 3.77
N PRO A 559 13.57 -25.04 4.98
CA PRO A 559 14.84 -25.75 5.21
C PRO A 559 14.68 -27.25 4.96
N THR A 560 15.75 -27.90 4.41
CA THR A 560 15.81 -29.35 4.21
C THR A 560 16.90 -30.01 5.08
N GLY A 561 17.86 -29.23 5.57
CA GLY A 561 18.96 -29.73 6.39
C GLY A 561 18.63 -29.86 7.89
N ALA A 562 19.55 -30.38 8.66
CA ALA A 562 19.44 -30.50 10.12
C ALA A 562 19.71 -29.12 10.77
N PRO A 563 18.84 -28.67 11.70
CA PRO A 563 19.04 -27.42 12.41
C PRO A 563 20.22 -27.49 13.39
N LEU A 564 20.87 -26.35 13.66
CA LEU A 564 21.90 -26.22 14.71
C LEU A 564 21.38 -26.66 16.07
N ASN A 565 20.11 -26.41 16.34
CA ASN A 565 19.43 -26.85 17.56
C ASN A 565 18.03 -27.40 17.21
N PRO A 566 17.71 -28.67 17.62
CA PRO A 566 16.40 -29.28 17.32
C PRO A 566 15.18 -28.44 17.78
N LYS A 567 15.26 -27.83 18.98
CA LYS A 567 14.14 -26.99 19.50
C LYS A 567 13.88 -25.75 18.63
N LEU A 568 14.95 -25.15 18.10
CA LEU A 568 14.83 -24.05 17.16
C LEU A 568 14.27 -24.52 15.80
N GLY A 569 14.61 -25.72 15.37
CA GLY A 569 14.00 -26.36 14.20
C GLY A 569 12.49 -26.54 14.36
N GLU A 570 12.02 -27.01 15.51
CA GLU A 570 10.59 -27.13 15.84
C GLU A 570 9.89 -25.76 15.86
N TRP A 571 10.52 -24.75 16.47
CA TRP A 571 10.01 -23.38 16.46
C TRP A 571 9.87 -22.85 15.03
N THR A 572 10.90 -23.02 14.20
CA THR A 572 10.90 -22.61 12.79
C THR A 572 9.75 -23.24 12.00
N GLN A 573 9.54 -24.54 12.14
CA GLN A 573 8.46 -25.25 11.45
C GLN A 573 7.08 -24.72 11.86
N ARG A 574 6.88 -24.50 13.16
CA ARG A 574 5.64 -23.93 13.69
C ARG A 574 5.39 -22.52 13.16
N GLU A 575 6.41 -21.67 13.13
CA GLU A 575 6.28 -20.28 12.65
C GLU A 575 6.05 -20.21 11.13
N LEU A 576 6.70 -21.07 10.34
CA LEU A 576 6.41 -21.19 8.89
C LEU A 576 4.97 -21.62 8.64
N ALA A 577 4.48 -22.61 9.37
CA ALA A 577 3.10 -23.08 9.25
C ALA A 577 2.12 -21.96 9.65
N HIS A 578 2.42 -21.21 10.73
CA HIS A 578 1.65 -20.04 11.15
C HIS A 578 1.63 -18.97 10.05
N ALA A 579 2.78 -18.57 9.53
CA ALA A 579 2.91 -17.54 8.48
C ALA A 579 2.10 -17.92 7.22
N THR A 580 2.19 -19.17 6.79
CA THR A 580 1.46 -19.70 5.64
C THR A 580 -0.06 -19.64 5.87
N LYS A 581 -0.53 -20.08 7.02
CA LYS A 581 -1.95 -20.05 7.39
C LYS A 581 -2.48 -18.62 7.46
N GLN A 582 -1.72 -17.70 8.05
CA GLN A 582 -2.15 -16.31 8.22
C GLN A 582 -2.14 -15.55 6.89
N TRP A 583 -1.17 -15.79 6.00
CA TRP A 583 -1.17 -15.21 4.66
C TRP A 583 -2.48 -15.56 3.93
N ARG A 584 -2.85 -16.83 3.92
CA ARG A 584 -4.11 -17.27 3.34
C ARG A 584 -5.33 -16.62 4.00
N GLY A 585 -5.38 -16.57 5.32
CA GLY A 585 -6.52 -16.03 6.05
C GLY A 585 -6.72 -14.54 5.86
N ILE A 586 -5.64 -13.77 5.92
CA ILE A 586 -5.69 -12.30 5.93
C ILE A 586 -5.58 -11.70 4.52
N PHE A 587 -4.76 -12.29 3.64
CA PHE A 587 -4.51 -11.77 2.31
C PHE A 587 -5.06 -12.62 1.17
N ARG A 588 -5.81 -13.66 1.49
CA ARG A 588 -6.60 -14.44 0.53
C ARG A 588 -5.79 -14.94 -0.67
N GLY A 589 -4.57 -15.39 -0.41
CA GLY A 589 -3.67 -16.00 -1.39
C GLY A 589 -2.92 -17.18 -0.80
N ASP A 590 -2.44 -18.08 -1.63
CA ASP A 590 -1.55 -19.14 -1.23
C ASP A 590 -0.11 -18.67 -1.44
N ALA A 591 0.66 -18.57 -0.34
CA ALA A 591 2.07 -18.24 -0.43
C ALA A 591 2.81 -19.35 -1.21
N GLN A 592 3.73 -18.94 -2.09
CA GLN A 592 4.61 -19.89 -2.77
C GLN A 592 5.60 -20.46 -1.75
N ILE A 593 5.69 -21.79 -1.65
CA ILE A 593 6.63 -22.48 -0.77
C ILE A 593 7.50 -23.39 -1.62
N LYS A 594 8.82 -23.23 -1.48
CA LYS A 594 9.83 -24.12 -2.09
C LYS A 594 10.79 -24.61 -1.02
N SER A 595 11.36 -25.79 -1.20
CA SER A 595 12.52 -26.18 -0.40
C SER A 595 13.74 -25.35 -0.81
N ASP A 596 14.69 -25.20 0.09
CA ASP A 596 15.95 -24.48 -0.13
C ASP A 596 16.78 -25.07 -1.29
N THR A 597 16.62 -26.36 -1.56
CA THR A 597 17.26 -27.08 -2.68
C THR A 597 16.52 -26.91 -4.02
N GLU A 598 15.31 -26.38 -4.03
CA GLU A 598 14.50 -26.10 -5.24
C GLU A 598 14.61 -24.64 -5.70
N ILE A 599 15.29 -23.78 -4.95
CA ILE A 599 15.50 -22.38 -5.33
C ILE A 599 16.44 -22.31 -6.53
N SER A 600 15.98 -21.71 -7.61
CA SER A 600 16.71 -21.56 -8.86
C SER A 600 17.17 -20.11 -9.10
N ASP A 601 18.11 -19.93 -10.02
CA ASP A 601 18.50 -18.58 -10.48
C ASP A 601 17.31 -17.78 -11.01
N ALA A 602 16.32 -18.43 -11.62
CA ALA A 602 15.10 -17.77 -12.06
C ALA A 602 14.25 -17.25 -10.90
N ASP A 603 14.25 -17.93 -9.75
CA ASP A 603 13.56 -17.46 -8.54
C ASP A 603 14.27 -16.24 -7.94
N ILE A 604 15.60 -16.23 -7.97
CA ILE A 604 16.45 -15.15 -7.42
C ILE A 604 16.46 -13.95 -8.38
N MET A 605 16.83 -14.17 -9.63
CA MET A 605 17.09 -13.12 -10.61
C MET A 605 15.87 -12.80 -11.48
N GLY A 606 14.90 -13.72 -11.56
CA GLY A 606 13.72 -13.59 -12.40
C GLY A 606 13.98 -13.80 -13.88
N THR A 607 12.88 -13.92 -14.64
CA THR A 607 12.92 -13.84 -16.09
C THR A 607 12.70 -12.40 -16.51
N LYS A 608 13.34 -11.96 -17.60
CA LYS A 608 13.16 -10.58 -18.14
C LYS A 608 11.70 -10.36 -18.49
N ASP A 609 10.97 -9.72 -17.58
CA ASP A 609 9.64 -9.21 -17.86
C ASP A 609 9.67 -7.70 -18.16
N SER A 610 8.54 -7.17 -18.60
CA SER A 610 8.39 -5.75 -18.96
C SER A 610 8.44 -4.78 -17.77
N SER A 611 8.48 -5.25 -16.51
CA SER A 611 8.43 -4.41 -15.31
C SER A 611 9.80 -3.94 -14.83
N GLY A 612 10.90 -4.56 -15.31
CA GLY A 612 12.27 -4.19 -14.97
C GLY A 612 12.71 -4.56 -13.54
N ILE A 613 11.84 -5.20 -12.74
CA ILE A 613 12.15 -5.71 -11.39
C ILE A 613 12.08 -7.24 -11.45
N HIS A 614 13.21 -7.89 -11.40
CA HIS A 614 13.33 -9.34 -11.60
C HIS A 614 13.54 -10.10 -10.30
N GLY A 615 12.99 -11.30 -10.18
CA GLY A 615 13.15 -12.20 -9.06
C GLY A 615 12.18 -11.96 -7.89
N ASN A 616 12.34 -12.77 -6.86
CA ASN A 616 11.47 -12.78 -5.68
C ASN A 616 12.22 -12.35 -4.43
N ASN A 617 11.51 -11.84 -3.43
CA ASN A 617 12.01 -11.78 -2.07
C ASN A 617 12.04 -13.20 -1.51
N LEU A 618 13.14 -13.60 -0.88
CA LEU A 618 13.30 -14.92 -0.29
C LEU A 618 13.10 -14.84 1.23
N ILE A 619 12.08 -15.53 1.72
CA ILE A 619 11.79 -15.61 3.14
C ILE A 619 12.39 -16.92 3.65
N LEU A 620 13.61 -16.84 4.18
CA LEU A 620 14.43 -17.97 4.55
C LEU A 620 14.09 -18.45 5.98
N TRP A 621 13.63 -19.66 6.07
CA TRP A 621 13.31 -20.30 7.33
C TRP A 621 14.43 -21.25 7.78
N GLY A 622 14.73 -21.24 9.08
CA GLY A 622 15.81 -22.04 9.66
C GLY A 622 17.08 -21.24 9.97
N ASP A 623 18.18 -21.95 10.04
CA ASP A 623 19.53 -21.47 10.35
C ASP A 623 20.51 -21.84 9.23
N PRO A 624 21.79 -21.36 9.26
CA PRO A 624 22.77 -21.65 8.22
C PRO A 624 23.14 -23.13 8.06
N SER A 625 22.81 -24.01 9.03
CA SER A 625 23.01 -25.47 8.90
C SER A 625 21.82 -26.14 8.21
N SER A 626 20.63 -25.63 8.45
CA SER A 626 19.39 -26.26 7.98
C SER A 626 18.91 -25.73 6.63
N ASN A 627 19.31 -24.52 6.22
CA ASN A 627 18.86 -23.87 4.98
C ASN A 627 20.05 -23.58 4.05
N ALA A 628 20.09 -24.24 2.90
CA ALA A 628 21.20 -24.16 1.95
C ALA A 628 21.38 -22.74 1.37
N VAL A 629 20.27 -22.01 1.07
CA VAL A 629 20.36 -20.62 0.59
C VAL A 629 20.91 -19.71 1.68
N LEU A 630 20.45 -19.87 2.93
CA LEU A 630 20.97 -19.10 4.06
C LEU A 630 22.45 -19.40 4.32
N LYS A 631 22.87 -20.64 4.17
CA LYS A 631 24.27 -21.04 4.27
C LYS A 631 25.16 -20.31 3.27
N GLU A 632 24.71 -20.18 2.03
CA GLU A 632 25.45 -19.50 0.94
C GLU A 632 25.69 -18.01 1.20
N ILE A 633 24.75 -17.35 1.87
CA ILE A 633 24.80 -15.89 2.08
C ILE A 633 25.18 -15.49 3.52
N ALA A 634 25.35 -16.44 4.43
CA ALA A 634 25.48 -16.18 5.87
C ALA A 634 26.62 -15.22 6.24
N ASP A 635 27.75 -15.28 5.53
CA ASP A 635 28.92 -14.41 5.73
C ASP A 635 28.71 -12.96 5.23
N LYS A 636 27.66 -12.72 4.43
CA LYS A 636 27.30 -11.40 3.87
C LYS A 636 26.17 -10.74 4.65
N LEU A 637 25.58 -11.43 5.63
CA LEU A 637 24.53 -10.89 6.48
C LEU A 637 25.11 -10.19 7.73
N PRO A 638 24.39 -9.23 8.33
CA PRO A 638 24.87 -8.52 9.51
C PRO A 638 24.81 -9.35 10.81
N VAL A 639 24.50 -10.62 10.72
CA VAL A 639 24.36 -11.55 11.84
C VAL A 639 25.35 -12.72 11.68
N LYS A 640 26.08 -13.05 12.74
CA LYS A 640 26.87 -14.27 12.81
C LYS A 640 26.11 -15.31 13.63
N TRP A 641 25.72 -16.39 12.99
CA TRP A 641 24.91 -17.43 13.61
C TRP A 641 25.56 -18.81 13.43
N THR A 642 26.10 -19.33 14.50
CA THR A 642 26.80 -20.62 14.58
C THR A 642 26.24 -21.47 15.71
N LYS A 643 26.70 -22.71 15.83
CA LYS A 643 26.33 -23.57 16.95
C LYS A 643 26.78 -23.01 18.31
N ASP A 644 27.87 -22.25 18.33
CA ASP A 644 28.48 -21.73 19.55
C ASP A 644 27.94 -20.39 20.01
N GLY A 645 27.19 -19.69 19.16
CA GLY A 645 26.61 -18.38 19.51
C GLY A 645 25.94 -17.67 18.37
N LEU A 646 25.10 -16.72 18.74
CA LEU A 646 24.48 -15.76 17.88
C LEU A 646 25.05 -14.36 18.22
N GLU A 647 25.76 -13.74 17.27
CA GLU A 647 26.29 -12.38 17.42
C GLU A 647 25.56 -11.41 16.51
N PHE A 648 25.03 -10.33 17.08
CA PHE A 648 24.34 -9.28 16.34
C PHE A 648 24.53 -7.91 17.01
N GLY A 649 24.90 -6.87 16.24
CA GLY A 649 25.06 -5.52 16.77
C GLY A 649 26.10 -5.41 17.90
N GLY A 650 27.14 -6.25 17.89
CA GLY A 650 28.16 -6.31 18.95
C GLY A 650 27.73 -7.03 20.24
N LYS A 651 26.49 -7.55 20.28
CA LYS A 651 25.97 -8.35 21.39
C LYS A 651 26.03 -9.86 21.06
N LYS A 652 26.15 -10.66 22.10
CA LYS A 652 26.12 -12.14 22.01
C LYS A 652 24.85 -12.67 22.67
N TYR A 653 24.21 -13.61 21.99
CA TYR A 653 23.02 -14.30 22.47
C TYR A 653 23.28 -15.83 22.43
N ASP A 654 22.57 -16.56 23.27
CA ASP A 654 22.64 -18.02 23.28
C ASP A 654 21.96 -18.60 22.03
N ALA A 655 22.75 -19.21 21.13
CA ALA A 655 22.25 -19.84 19.91
C ALA A 655 21.34 -21.05 20.14
N ALA A 656 21.24 -21.56 21.38
CA ALA A 656 20.34 -22.66 21.72
C ALA A 656 18.89 -22.17 21.95
N THR A 657 18.72 -20.89 22.25
CA THR A 657 17.41 -20.30 22.69
C THR A 657 16.99 -19.07 21.92
N HIS A 658 17.90 -18.41 21.20
CA HIS A 658 17.60 -17.17 20.49
C HIS A 658 17.66 -17.34 18.98
N VAL A 659 16.70 -16.68 18.32
CA VAL A 659 16.58 -16.67 16.85
C VAL A 659 16.60 -15.22 16.35
N PRO A 660 17.41 -14.91 15.32
CA PRO A 660 17.33 -13.63 14.65
C PRO A 660 16.16 -13.62 13.67
N ILE A 661 15.37 -12.54 13.73
CA ILE A 661 14.42 -12.15 12.70
C ILE A 661 14.98 -10.88 12.06
N LEU A 662 15.13 -10.84 10.75
CA LEU A 662 15.57 -9.62 10.08
C LEU A 662 15.16 -9.59 8.61
N ILE A 663 15.05 -8.37 8.07
CA ILE A 663 15.01 -8.09 6.64
C ILE A 663 16.34 -7.48 6.22
N PHE A 664 16.86 -7.92 5.07
CA PHE A 664 18.10 -7.39 4.52
C PHE A 664 18.08 -7.44 3.00
N PRO A 665 18.78 -6.53 2.28
CA PRO A 665 18.96 -6.70 0.84
C PRO A 665 19.59 -8.03 0.52
N ASN A 666 19.00 -8.77 -0.42
CA ASN A 666 19.49 -10.09 -0.80
C ASN A 666 20.90 -10.00 -1.40
N PRO A 667 21.93 -10.62 -0.81
CA PRO A 667 23.28 -10.61 -1.37
C PRO A 667 23.39 -11.19 -2.78
N LEU A 668 22.43 -12.03 -3.20
CA LEU A 668 22.36 -12.61 -4.54
C LEU A 668 21.59 -11.72 -5.53
N ASN A 669 20.69 -10.83 -5.03
CA ASN A 669 19.96 -9.87 -5.84
C ASN A 669 19.65 -8.60 -5.02
N PRO A 670 20.52 -7.58 -5.01
CA PRO A 670 20.39 -6.41 -4.12
C PRO A 670 19.12 -5.55 -4.30
N ARG A 671 18.32 -5.80 -5.34
CA ARG A 671 17.00 -5.16 -5.54
C ARG A 671 15.86 -5.92 -4.90
N ARG A 672 16.15 -7.04 -4.25
CA ARG A 672 15.22 -7.90 -3.53
C ARG A 672 15.68 -8.09 -2.10
N TYR A 673 14.81 -8.64 -1.28
CA TYR A 673 15.10 -8.94 0.10
C TYR A 673 15.41 -10.40 0.35
N VAL A 674 16.17 -10.64 1.41
CA VAL A 674 16.03 -11.81 2.25
C VAL A 674 15.36 -11.41 3.56
N VAL A 675 14.43 -12.23 4.03
CA VAL A 675 13.87 -12.14 5.38
C VAL A 675 14.20 -13.42 6.11
N LEU A 676 14.72 -13.32 7.32
CA LEU A 676 15.01 -14.50 8.15
C LEU A 676 13.87 -14.74 9.14
N ASN A 677 13.32 -15.94 9.15
CA ASN A 677 12.47 -16.50 10.18
C ASN A 677 11.21 -15.67 10.54
N SER A 678 10.64 -14.95 9.60
CA SER A 678 9.41 -14.19 9.83
C SER A 678 8.45 -14.27 8.64
N GLY A 679 7.16 -14.40 8.93
CA GLY A 679 6.09 -13.93 8.05
C GLY A 679 5.84 -12.43 8.25
N PHE A 680 4.69 -11.92 7.76
CA PHE A 680 4.28 -10.56 8.10
C PHE A 680 4.01 -10.46 9.61
N THR A 681 4.51 -9.40 10.24
CA THR A 681 4.74 -9.40 11.70
C THR A 681 3.49 -9.14 12.53
N PHE A 682 2.42 -8.58 11.94
CA PHE A 682 1.14 -8.38 12.62
C PHE A 682 0.18 -9.58 12.54
N SER A 683 0.64 -10.69 12.00
CA SER A 683 -0.19 -11.89 11.74
C SER A 683 -0.93 -12.41 12.97
N ARG A 684 -0.32 -12.34 14.14
CA ARG A 684 -0.92 -12.77 15.42
C ARG A 684 -1.93 -11.76 15.95
N ALA A 685 -1.63 -10.46 15.80
CA ALA A 685 -2.47 -9.38 16.28
C ALA A 685 -3.72 -9.13 15.42
N CYS A 686 -3.81 -9.71 14.22
CA CYS A 686 -4.97 -9.55 13.33
C CYS A 686 -6.30 -9.94 13.97
N ALA A 687 -6.28 -10.95 14.84
CA ALA A 687 -7.49 -11.52 15.44
C ALA A 687 -7.99 -10.74 16.68
N SER A 688 -7.19 -9.82 17.24
CA SER A 688 -7.44 -9.26 18.56
C SER A 688 -8.08 -7.88 18.57
N GLY A 689 -8.31 -7.22 17.41
CA GLY A 689 -8.73 -5.84 17.45
C GLY A 689 -9.33 -5.27 16.18
N THR A 690 -9.28 -3.96 16.12
CA THR A 690 -9.69 -3.16 14.98
C THR A 690 -8.64 -3.20 13.87
N ASN A 691 -9.04 -2.89 12.64
CA ASN A 691 -8.10 -2.76 11.52
C ASN A 691 -7.05 -1.66 11.73
N SER A 692 -7.28 -0.70 12.63
CA SER A 692 -6.28 0.32 12.98
C SER A 692 -5.02 -0.32 13.58
N LEU A 693 -5.16 -1.42 14.34
CA LEU A 693 -4.06 -2.18 14.94
C LEU A 693 -3.33 -3.13 13.97
N GLN A 694 -3.80 -3.27 12.73
CA GLN A 694 -3.09 -3.97 11.67
C GLN A 694 -1.93 -3.09 11.16
N THR A 695 -0.88 -3.05 11.95
CA THR A 695 0.37 -2.32 11.73
C THR A 695 1.54 -3.26 11.99
N PRO A 696 2.71 -3.06 11.38
CA PRO A 696 3.88 -3.89 11.66
C PRO A 696 4.18 -3.95 13.16
N LYS A 697 4.57 -5.13 13.65
CA LYS A 697 4.92 -5.36 15.06
C LYS A 697 6.41 -5.43 15.29
N LEU A 698 7.18 -5.71 14.22
CA LEU A 698 8.64 -5.74 14.27
C LEU A 698 9.20 -4.76 13.22
N PRO A 699 10.36 -4.13 13.53
CA PRO A 699 11.06 -3.23 12.63
C PRO A 699 11.91 -3.99 11.60
N ASP A 700 13.13 -3.50 11.26
CA ASP A 700 14.00 -4.20 10.31
C ASP A 700 14.59 -5.48 10.88
N TRP A 701 14.79 -5.54 12.20
CA TRP A 701 15.35 -6.70 12.87
C TRP A 701 14.84 -6.86 14.31
N ALA A 702 14.85 -8.08 14.79
CA ALA A 702 14.57 -8.43 16.18
C ALA A 702 15.34 -9.70 16.59
N ILE A 703 15.63 -9.85 17.86
CA ILE A 703 16.13 -11.08 18.48
C ILE A 703 15.03 -11.64 19.38
N VAL A 704 14.67 -12.88 19.13
CA VAL A 704 13.57 -13.58 19.81
C VAL A 704 14.11 -14.63 20.74
N ASP A 705 13.75 -14.57 22.03
CA ASP A 705 13.91 -15.66 22.97
C ASP A 705 12.76 -16.66 22.81
N THR A 706 13.06 -17.84 22.30
CA THR A 706 12.10 -18.90 22.00
C THR A 706 11.75 -19.78 23.20
N THR A 707 12.37 -19.55 24.37
CA THR A 707 12.00 -20.24 25.62
C THR A 707 10.67 -19.75 26.16
N VAL A 708 10.28 -18.54 25.76
CA VAL A 708 8.96 -17.98 26.04
C VAL A 708 8.02 -18.36 24.88
N PRO A 709 6.86 -18.97 25.19
CA PRO A 709 5.88 -19.30 24.15
C PRO A 709 5.42 -18.08 23.36
N PRO A 710 4.99 -18.25 22.09
CA PRO A 710 4.32 -17.19 21.34
C PRO A 710 3.08 -16.66 22.05
N ASP A 711 2.88 -15.36 21.99
CA ASP A 711 1.68 -14.68 22.50
C ASP A 711 0.78 -14.16 21.33
N ASP A 712 -0.18 -13.28 21.65
CA ASP A 712 -1.09 -12.67 20.69
C ASP A 712 -0.41 -11.68 19.73
N LYS A 713 0.86 -11.38 19.93
CA LYS A 713 1.58 -10.34 19.20
C LYS A 713 2.91 -10.83 18.61
N PHE A 714 3.68 -11.59 19.38
CA PHE A 714 5.04 -11.98 19.04
C PHE A 714 5.26 -13.50 19.01
N PRO A 715 6.23 -13.99 18.21
CA PRO A 715 6.52 -15.41 18.09
C PRO A 715 7.34 -15.98 19.29
N GLY A 716 7.58 -15.19 20.31
CA GLY A 716 8.32 -15.42 21.53
C GLY A 716 8.64 -14.08 22.19
N LYS A 717 9.49 -14.05 23.20
CA LYS A 717 9.88 -12.79 23.85
C LYS A 717 10.87 -12.01 22.98
N ILE A 718 10.51 -10.79 22.59
CA ILE A 718 11.45 -9.89 21.90
C ILE A 718 12.45 -9.35 22.94
N VAL A 719 13.72 -9.70 22.80
CA VAL A 719 14.78 -9.25 23.71
C VAL A 719 15.53 -8.03 23.19
N ASP A 720 15.55 -7.86 21.86
CA ASP A 720 16.10 -6.68 21.21
C ASP A 720 15.43 -6.48 19.84
N ALA A 721 15.28 -5.22 19.38
CA ALA A 721 14.74 -4.91 18.08
C ALA A 721 15.09 -3.47 17.64
N GLY A 722 15.19 -3.23 16.33
CA GLY A 722 15.52 -1.92 15.81
C GLY A 722 15.51 -1.83 14.28
N PHE A 723 15.89 -0.66 13.81
CA PHE A 723 16.05 -0.38 12.39
C PHE A 723 17.54 -0.40 12.03
N PHE A 724 17.84 -0.72 10.77
CA PHE A 724 19.14 -0.42 10.18
C PHE A 724 19.20 1.06 9.76
N ASP A 725 20.41 1.62 9.67
CA ASP A 725 20.60 2.95 9.07
C ASP A 725 20.37 2.91 7.54
N GLU A 726 20.53 4.06 6.88
CA GLU A 726 20.30 4.20 5.43
C GLU A 726 21.31 3.42 4.58
N GLN A 727 22.38 2.90 5.18
CA GLN A 727 23.37 2.00 4.56
C GLN A 727 23.22 0.55 4.97
N TRP A 728 22.09 0.17 5.57
CA TRP A 728 21.83 -1.17 6.09
C TRP A 728 22.84 -1.64 7.15
N ARG A 729 23.42 -0.70 7.90
CA ARG A 729 24.32 -1.02 9.02
C ARG A 729 23.52 -1.00 10.31
N PHE A 730 24.00 -1.78 11.27
CA PHE A 730 23.47 -1.75 12.63
C PHE A 730 23.65 -0.36 13.23
N THR A 731 22.60 0.16 13.86
CA THR A 731 22.61 1.40 14.62
C THR A 731 21.79 1.27 15.89
N THR A 732 22.18 1.98 16.94
CA THR A 732 21.42 2.16 18.17
C THR A 732 20.61 3.45 18.17
N GLU A 733 20.79 4.30 17.17
CA GLU A 733 20.05 5.54 17.03
C GLU A 733 18.60 5.24 16.63
N ARG A 734 17.68 5.90 17.30
CA ARG A 734 16.24 5.80 17.03
C ARG A 734 15.80 6.94 16.13
N PRO A 735 14.90 6.70 15.15
CA PRO A 735 14.23 7.79 14.45
C PRO A 735 13.46 8.67 15.44
N LYS A 736 13.45 9.99 15.19
CA LYS A 736 12.81 11.00 16.05
C LYS A 736 11.31 11.07 15.84
#